data_000a8c929ba2c28ee8e8caa006deecef
#
_entry.id   000a8c929ba2c28ee8e8caa006deecef
#
_cell.length_a   1.000
_cell.length_b   1.000
_cell.length_c   1.000
_cell.angle_alpha   90.00
_cell.angle_beta   90.00
_cell.angle_gamma   90.00
#
_symmetry.space_group_name_H-M   'P 1'
#
loop_
_entity.id
_entity.type
_entity.pdbx_description
1 polymer ?
#
loop_
_entity_poly.entity_id
_entity_poly.type
_entity_poly.pdbx_seq_one_letter_code
_entity_poly.pdbx_strand_id
1 'polypeptide(L)'
;MTRKERELTDIRLEQKIGFDRIRQIISDRCSTSYAAERTTSETFSTNPAEIRRRLLLTDEMRLIMMFEDSFPSGGFIDCIDFLKPLERGSSSIDLLSLRKLRTMLDTLRKVTSFFASVKDEVYPNLKRMSSGILSFPEVHRRIDNIIDRYGEVKDTASDVLYDIRKSLREKEGAISRRMSAILKRAQEEGIVDADAGVSVRDGKMLIPVSAANKKRIAGFIYDESASGKTAFIEPAEVVELDNQIKELQFSEQREILRILLEFTEFMRPYIPELLDAAHYLGEIDFLMAKAQVALDFIAGMPVISENGEMNLRKARHPLLERTLKKEKKEIVPLTASLSPQKHILLISGPNAGGKSVCLKTVGLLQYMFQWGMLIPTSETSEMLVFDRIMVDIGDDQSIDNDLSTYSSFLVNMKDMLAKADSKTLILIDEFGSGTEPAAGGAIAEAILSELDKRGAYGIITTHYTNLKLYASADTGVMNGAMMFDVKNIAPMFKLEMGLPGNSFAFELARKMGLPETIIKDAEMRAGEEFVGIERNLRKIARNRKALDEKLERIKHTDKTLENITDRYQKELQQIKQLKKEILDQAKKEAEEIIKGANRQVENTIRTIRESQAEKESTQEARKGLQDFMSILAAKKEQEQKEKDDYIEKKIRQLDARKERQKQRKAQKADERSQQELMEMQAEQQRLEAFRSAPLKAGEKVRVKENGMVGEVAKVSAKAVVVIIGNISSKMPLDKVERITSNEFKSAVKEVKRTVSAVKIDTSINERKLNFSTELDVRGERLNDAVEKVTRYVDDAIMLGVSNVRIIHGKGTGVLRDELQKLIRTMPGVASVRDEHIQFGGTGVTIVTFD
;
A
#
# COMPACT_ATOMS: atom_id res chain seq x y z
N MET A 1 4.92 20.80 33.03
CA MET A 1 4.55 19.47 32.51
C MET A 1 5.64 18.48 32.85
N THR A 2 5.34 17.43 33.57
CA THR A 2 6.28 16.34 33.86
C THR A 2 6.52 15.51 32.56
N ARG A 3 7.63 14.75 32.52
CA ARG A 3 7.92 13.85 31.36
C ARG A 3 6.74 12.90 31.08
N LYS A 4 6.13 12.37 32.13
CA LYS A 4 4.97 11.46 32.05
C LYS A 4 3.70 12.12 31.50
N GLU A 5 3.48 13.41 31.80
CA GLU A 5 2.35 14.18 31.24
C GLU A 5 2.55 14.49 29.76
N ARG A 6 3.81 14.73 29.30
CA ARG A 6 4.13 14.89 27.87
C ARG A 6 3.88 13.58 27.11
N GLU A 7 4.38 12.46 27.59
CA GLU A 7 4.16 11.15 26.99
C GLU A 7 2.67 10.81 26.84
N LEU A 8 1.84 11.11 27.86
CA LEU A 8 0.39 10.91 27.81
C LEU A 8 -0.31 11.83 26.80
N THR A 9 0.16 13.06 26.66
CA THR A 9 -0.37 14.04 25.71
C THR A 9 -0.05 13.60 24.26
N ASP A 10 1.17 13.13 24.02
CA ASP A 10 1.61 12.64 22.71
C ASP A 10 0.84 11.40 22.28
N ILE A 11 0.60 10.46 23.19
CA ILE A 11 -0.21 9.25 22.91
C ILE A 11 -1.65 9.61 22.52
N ARG A 12 -2.29 10.55 23.24
CA ARG A 12 -3.65 11.00 22.89
C ARG A 12 -3.69 11.69 21.54
N LEU A 13 -2.68 12.51 21.23
CA LEU A 13 -2.54 13.15 19.93
C LEU A 13 -2.43 12.12 18.82
N GLU A 14 -1.54 11.14 18.95
CA GLU A 14 -1.34 10.08 17.97
C GLU A 14 -2.62 9.29 17.69
N GLN A 15 -3.39 8.95 18.73
CA GLN A 15 -4.68 8.27 18.61
C GLN A 15 -5.72 9.11 17.86
N LYS A 16 -5.83 10.41 18.19
CA LYS A 16 -6.80 11.32 17.56
C LYS A 16 -6.55 11.52 16.06
N ILE A 17 -5.27 11.57 15.65
CA ILE A 17 -4.88 11.69 14.22
C ILE A 17 -4.69 10.34 13.52
N GLY A 18 -4.65 9.22 14.26
CA GLY A 18 -4.48 7.86 13.73
C GLY A 18 -3.02 7.47 13.47
N PHE A 19 -2.04 8.14 14.05
CA PHE A 19 -0.62 7.79 13.89
C PHE A 19 -0.24 6.52 14.65
N ASP A 20 -0.92 6.18 15.73
CA ASP A 20 -0.82 4.91 16.42
C ASP A 20 -0.92 3.70 15.48
N ARG A 21 -1.83 3.77 14.51
CA ARG A 21 -2.00 2.73 13.48
C ARG A 21 -0.83 2.70 12.50
N ILE A 22 -0.26 3.87 12.16
CA ILE A 22 0.94 3.94 11.32
C ILE A 22 2.13 3.31 12.05
N ARG A 23 2.29 3.62 13.34
CA ARG A 23 3.30 2.99 14.20
C ARG A 23 3.19 1.47 14.18
N GLN A 24 1.98 0.95 14.35
CA GLN A 24 1.72 -0.49 14.31
C GLN A 24 2.09 -1.09 12.95
N ILE A 25 1.73 -0.42 11.85
CA ILE A 25 2.07 -0.87 10.50
C ILE A 25 3.59 -0.94 10.29
N ILE A 26 4.37 -0.02 10.86
CA ILE A 26 5.84 -0.06 10.80
C ILE A 26 6.37 -1.21 11.67
N SER A 27 5.89 -1.31 12.91
CA SER A 27 6.30 -2.34 13.85
C SER A 27 6.07 -3.75 13.31
N ASP A 28 4.93 -3.99 12.66
CA ASP A 28 4.59 -5.28 12.04
C ASP A 28 5.55 -5.67 10.88
N ARG A 29 6.32 -4.71 10.33
CA ARG A 29 7.31 -4.93 9.27
C ARG A 29 8.73 -5.05 9.78
N CYS A 30 8.98 -4.72 11.02
CA CYS A 30 10.29 -4.89 11.63
C CYS A 30 10.59 -6.38 11.82
N SER A 31 11.78 -6.80 11.47
CA SER A 31 12.27 -8.17 11.63
C SER A 31 12.92 -8.39 13.01
N THR A 32 13.46 -7.32 13.59
CA THR A 32 14.16 -7.34 14.88
C THR A 32 13.33 -6.67 15.98
N SER A 33 13.47 -7.14 17.23
CA SER A 33 12.84 -6.51 18.39
C SER A 33 13.37 -5.10 18.61
N TYR A 34 14.66 -4.88 18.34
CA TYR A 34 15.27 -3.54 18.38
C TYR A 34 14.57 -2.55 17.45
N ALA A 35 14.32 -2.93 16.20
CA ALA A 35 13.61 -2.06 15.24
C ALA A 35 12.15 -1.80 15.68
N ALA A 36 11.47 -2.81 16.23
CA ALA A 36 10.13 -2.67 16.78
C ALA A 36 10.11 -1.73 18.00
N GLU A 37 11.05 -1.86 18.94
CA GLU A 37 11.22 -0.93 20.07
C GLU A 37 11.58 0.48 19.59
N ARG A 38 12.40 0.59 18.55
CA ARG A 38 12.74 1.87 17.92
C ARG A 38 11.49 2.58 17.41
N THR A 39 10.52 1.83 16.88
CA THR A 39 9.24 2.38 16.43
C THR A 39 8.47 3.06 17.56
N THR A 40 8.51 2.53 18.77
CA THR A 40 7.84 3.13 19.94
C THR A 40 8.65 4.23 20.61
N SER A 41 9.98 4.14 20.62
CA SER A 41 10.87 5.13 21.23
C SER A 41 11.14 6.36 20.38
N GLU A 42 10.92 6.28 19.06
CA GLU A 42 11.06 7.43 18.16
C GLU A 42 9.98 8.47 18.43
N THR A 43 10.40 9.71 18.61
CA THR A 43 9.52 10.81 18.96
C THR A 43 9.44 11.86 17.86
N PHE A 44 8.37 12.62 17.88
CA PHE A 44 8.16 13.81 17.11
C PHE A 44 9.32 14.82 17.31
N SER A 45 9.91 15.29 16.23
CA SER A 45 11.03 16.26 16.25
C SER A 45 10.60 17.64 15.83
N THR A 46 11.13 18.65 16.51
CA THR A 46 10.97 20.07 16.17
C THR A 46 12.24 20.69 15.54
N ASN A 47 13.30 19.88 15.38
CA ASN A 47 14.55 20.31 14.77
C ASN A 47 14.55 20.02 13.26
N PRO A 48 14.55 21.06 12.39
CA PRO A 48 14.54 20.88 10.94
C PRO A 48 15.70 20.04 10.39
N ALA A 49 16.90 20.17 10.98
CA ALA A 49 18.08 19.42 10.55
C ALA A 49 17.93 17.91 10.84
N GLU A 50 17.38 17.58 12.02
CA GLU A 50 17.11 16.19 12.40
C GLU A 50 15.99 15.58 11.57
N ILE A 51 14.90 16.31 11.32
CA ILE A 51 13.81 15.89 10.43
C ILE A 51 14.37 15.61 9.04
N ARG A 52 15.15 16.54 8.47
CA ARG A 52 15.79 16.37 7.15
C ARG A 52 16.67 15.12 7.12
N ARG A 53 17.49 14.91 8.14
CA ARG A 53 18.35 13.73 8.26
C ARG A 53 17.53 12.42 8.24
N ARG A 54 16.47 12.35 9.04
CA ARG A 54 15.57 11.19 9.12
C ARG A 54 14.86 10.90 7.80
N LEU A 55 14.39 11.96 7.13
CA LEU A 55 13.73 11.86 5.83
C LEU A 55 14.68 11.37 4.74
N LEU A 56 15.91 11.91 4.68
CA LEU A 56 16.93 11.51 3.71
C LEU A 56 17.30 10.03 3.89
N LEU A 57 17.52 9.57 5.11
CA LEU A 57 17.80 8.15 5.38
C LEU A 57 16.65 7.25 4.91
N THR A 58 15.42 7.66 5.16
CA THR A 58 14.23 6.90 4.73
C THR A 58 14.08 6.91 3.21
N ASP A 59 14.36 8.04 2.55
CA ASP A 59 14.25 8.17 1.10
C ASP A 59 15.34 7.39 0.37
N GLU A 60 16.59 7.48 0.84
CA GLU A 60 17.68 6.65 0.30
C GLU A 60 17.37 5.15 0.43
N MET A 61 16.83 4.72 1.58
CA MET A 61 16.43 3.32 1.76
C MET A 61 15.27 2.93 0.84
N ARG A 62 14.31 3.82 0.62
CA ARG A 62 13.21 3.63 -0.33
C ARG A 62 13.73 3.44 -1.75
N LEU A 63 14.72 4.26 -2.17
CA LEU A 63 15.35 4.16 -3.49
C LEU A 63 16.12 2.85 -3.63
N ILE A 64 16.87 2.43 -2.60
CA ILE A 64 17.55 1.13 -2.57
C ILE A 64 16.53 -0.01 -2.78
N MET A 65 15.43 -0.01 -2.04
CA MET A 65 14.41 -1.05 -2.16
C MET A 65 13.69 -1.07 -3.51
N MET A 66 13.69 0.05 -4.24
CA MET A 66 13.08 0.14 -5.59
C MET A 66 14.02 -0.29 -6.71
N PHE A 67 15.32 -0.07 -6.57
CA PHE A 67 16.25 -0.12 -7.71
C PHE A 67 17.43 -1.06 -7.51
N GLU A 68 17.68 -1.56 -6.29
CA GLU A 68 18.89 -2.33 -5.96
C GLU A 68 18.55 -3.75 -5.53
N ASP A 69 18.52 -4.68 -6.49
CA ASP A 69 18.27 -6.10 -6.24
C ASP A 69 19.37 -6.76 -5.38
N SER A 70 20.57 -6.15 -5.35
CA SER A 70 21.72 -6.66 -4.61
C SER A 70 21.68 -6.37 -3.11
N PHE A 71 20.81 -5.49 -2.65
CA PHE A 71 20.64 -5.20 -1.23
C PHE A 71 19.88 -6.32 -0.52
N PRO A 72 20.32 -6.81 0.65
CA PRO A 72 19.65 -7.90 1.34
C PRO A 72 18.27 -7.50 1.85
N SER A 73 17.24 -8.21 1.38
CA SER A 73 15.84 -8.01 1.79
C SER A 73 15.45 -8.79 3.05
N GLY A 74 16.34 -9.63 3.60
CA GLY A 74 16.08 -10.47 4.76
C GLY A 74 17.37 -10.89 5.47
N GLY A 75 17.21 -11.68 6.54
CA GLY A 75 18.33 -12.12 7.38
C GLY A 75 18.65 -11.15 8.53
N PHE A 76 17.81 -10.15 8.75
CA PHE A 76 17.89 -9.28 9.91
C PHE A 76 17.37 -10.03 11.13
N ILE A 77 18.26 -10.38 12.03
CA ILE A 77 17.98 -11.20 13.23
C ILE A 77 18.52 -10.48 14.44
N ASP A 78 17.73 -10.47 15.50
CA ASP A 78 18.15 -9.92 16.78
C ASP A 78 19.14 -10.81 17.50
N CYS A 79 20.30 -10.22 17.81
CA CYS A 79 21.36 -10.87 18.56
C CYS A 79 21.68 -10.15 19.88
N ILE A 80 21.04 -9.01 20.17
CA ILE A 80 21.33 -8.16 21.33
C ILE A 80 21.06 -8.90 22.63
N ASP A 81 19.94 -9.64 22.70
CA ASP A 81 19.46 -10.30 23.90
C ASP A 81 20.44 -11.34 24.44
N PHE A 82 21.12 -12.10 23.55
CA PHE A 82 22.08 -13.09 23.99
C PHE A 82 23.53 -12.55 24.06
N LEU A 83 23.87 -11.52 23.26
CA LEU A 83 25.21 -10.91 23.30
C LEU A 83 25.46 -10.14 24.61
N LYS A 84 24.49 -9.37 25.11
CA LYS A 84 24.62 -8.61 26.37
C LYS A 84 24.96 -9.46 27.59
N PRO A 85 24.32 -10.63 27.86
CA PRO A 85 24.70 -11.52 28.96
C PRO A 85 26.11 -12.11 28.77
N LEU A 86 26.55 -12.38 27.54
CA LEU A 86 27.88 -12.95 27.25
C LEU A 86 29.02 -11.98 27.56
N GLU A 87 28.79 -10.67 27.47
CA GLU A 87 29.74 -9.63 27.85
C GLU A 87 30.13 -9.75 29.34
N ARG A 88 29.19 -10.09 30.21
CA ARG A 88 29.41 -10.18 31.66
C ARG A 88 30.12 -11.45 32.15
N GLY A 89 30.43 -12.37 31.27
CA GLY A 89 31.25 -13.55 31.60
C GLY A 89 30.55 -14.71 32.28
N SER A 90 29.22 -14.69 32.44
CA SER A 90 28.50 -15.69 33.24
C SER A 90 27.86 -16.83 32.42
N SER A 91 27.92 -16.79 31.08
CA SER A 91 27.24 -17.75 30.21
C SER A 91 28.05 -18.08 28.97
N SER A 92 27.79 -19.22 28.34
CA SER A 92 28.27 -19.60 27.02
C SER A 92 27.18 -19.44 25.98
N ILE A 93 27.56 -19.20 24.71
CA ILE A 93 26.62 -19.18 23.59
C ILE A 93 26.04 -20.59 23.37
N ASP A 94 24.74 -20.67 23.12
CA ASP A 94 24.09 -21.90 22.67
C ASP A 94 24.10 -22.02 21.13
N LEU A 95 23.77 -23.22 20.65
CA LEU A 95 23.81 -23.51 19.20
C LEU A 95 22.81 -22.64 18.40
N LEU A 96 21.65 -22.35 18.95
CA LEU A 96 20.64 -21.50 18.29
C LEU A 96 21.12 -20.05 18.16
N SER A 97 21.71 -19.52 19.25
CA SER A 97 22.32 -18.18 19.26
C SER A 97 23.53 -18.10 18.32
N LEU A 98 24.33 -19.17 18.22
CA LEU A 98 25.42 -19.25 17.25
C LEU A 98 24.95 -19.18 15.79
N ARG A 99 23.86 -19.87 15.47
CA ARG A 99 23.21 -19.80 14.15
C ARG A 99 22.70 -18.37 13.85
N LYS A 100 22.05 -17.74 14.84
CA LYS A 100 21.62 -16.35 14.72
C LYS A 100 22.78 -15.41 14.47
N LEU A 101 23.86 -15.55 15.24
CA LEU A 101 25.06 -14.74 15.08
C LEU A 101 25.67 -14.89 13.68
N ARG A 102 25.77 -16.12 13.16
CA ARG A 102 26.22 -16.36 11.78
C ARG A 102 25.38 -15.62 10.76
N THR A 103 24.05 -15.73 10.87
CA THR A 103 23.13 -15.07 9.95
C THR A 103 23.25 -13.54 10.03
N MET A 104 23.40 -13.00 11.26
CA MET A 104 23.65 -11.59 11.48
C MET A 104 24.95 -11.13 10.79
N LEU A 105 26.06 -11.88 10.94
CA LEU A 105 27.34 -11.56 10.32
C LEU A 105 27.29 -11.65 8.78
N ASP A 106 26.57 -12.64 8.25
CA ASP A 106 26.34 -12.74 6.80
C ASP A 106 25.57 -11.54 6.26
N THR A 107 24.52 -11.11 6.98
CA THR A 107 23.72 -9.94 6.62
C THR A 107 24.57 -8.66 6.73
N LEU A 108 25.31 -8.52 7.82
CA LEU A 108 26.24 -7.41 8.02
C LEU A 108 27.23 -7.29 6.86
N ARG A 109 27.86 -8.40 6.47
CA ARG A 109 28.80 -8.44 5.35
C ARG A 109 28.13 -8.01 4.04
N LYS A 110 26.92 -8.48 3.77
CA LYS A 110 26.16 -8.10 2.56
C LYS A 110 25.85 -6.61 2.56
N VAL A 111 25.34 -6.06 3.67
CA VAL A 111 24.99 -4.64 3.81
C VAL A 111 26.22 -3.76 3.67
N THR A 112 27.31 -4.07 4.39
CA THR A 112 28.54 -3.29 4.33
C THR A 112 29.23 -3.38 2.97
N SER A 113 29.24 -4.57 2.32
CA SER A 113 29.76 -4.75 0.97
C SER A 113 28.95 -3.98 -0.06
N PHE A 114 27.63 -3.95 0.07
CA PHE A 114 26.75 -3.13 -0.78
C PHE A 114 27.16 -1.66 -0.71
N PHE A 115 27.20 -1.06 0.50
CA PHE A 115 27.56 0.35 0.64
C PHE A 115 29.02 0.65 0.25
N ALA A 116 29.94 -0.32 0.37
CA ALA A 116 31.30 -0.18 -0.13
C ALA A 116 31.35 -0.14 -1.67
N SER A 117 30.48 -0.87 -2.36
CA SER A 117 30.44 -0.93 -3.83
C SER A 117 29.75 0.27 -4.48
N VAL A 118 28.85 0.95 -3.77
CA VAL A 118 28.09 2.10 -4.26
C VAL A 118 28.97 3.36 -4.27
N LYS A 119 28.81 4.22 -5.30
CA LYS A 119 29.49 5.52 -5.40
C LYS A 119 29.08 6.46 -4.26
N ASP A 120 29.98 7.33 -3.82
CA ASP A 120 29.77 8.20 -2.65
C ASP A 120 28.58 9.16 -2.77
N GLU A 121 28.17 9.49 -3.98
CA GLU A 121 27.11 10.47 -4.25
C GLU A 121 25.71 9.85 -4.34
N VAL A 122 25.59 8.51 -4.38
CA VAL A 122 24.29 7.86 -4.68
C VAL A 122 23.42 7.73 -3.42
N TYR A 123 23.97 7.23 -2.32
CA TYR A 123 23.27 7.09 -1.01
C TYR A 123 24.17 7.62 0.12
N PRO A 124 24.46 8.93 0.14
CA PRO A 124 25.52 9.49 0.99
C PRO A 124 25.26 9.35 2.49
N ASN A 125 23.98 9.42 2.92
CA ASN A 125 23.64 9.38 4.34
C ASN A 125 23.70 7.95 4.89
N LEU A 126 23.16 6.97 4.18
CA LEU A 126 23.26 5.56 4.56
C LEU A 126 24.69 5.04 4.47
N LYS A 127 25.44 5.46 3.44
CA LYS A 127 26.87 5.11 3.32
C LYS A 127 27.69 5.67 4.48
N ARG A 128 27.44 6.90 4.91
CA ARG A 128 28.07 7.50 6.09
C ARG A 128 27.70 6.74 7.37
N MET A 129 26.46 6.30 7.51
CA MET A 129 26.02 5.49 8.65
C MET A 129 26.74 4.13 8.68
N SER A 130 27.06 3.57 7.51
CA SER A 130 27.76 2.28 7.35
C SER A 130 29.28 2.39 7.51
N SER A 131 29.88 3.58 7.34
CA SER A 131 31.34 3.77 7.22
C SER A 131 32.15 3.50 8.50
N GLY A 132 31.50 3.37 9.66
CA GLY A 132 32.18 3.08 10.93
C GLY A 132 31.98 1.64 11.42
N ILE A 133 31.26 0.82 10.67
CA ILE A 133 30.88 -0.52 11.11
C ILE A 133 31.97 -1.55 10.74
N LEU A 134 32.45 -2.26 11.74
CA LEU A 134 33.50 -3.27 11.57
C LEU A 134 32.90 -4.56 10.96
N SER A 135 33.70 -5.25 10.16
CA SER A 135 33.45 -6.62 9.71
C SER A 135 34.20 -7.61 10.60
N PHE A 136 33.66 -8.81 10.78
CA PHE A 136 34.21 -9.83 11.70
C PHE A 136 34.56 -11.12 10.95
N PRO A 137 35.52 -11.10 10.00
CA PRO A 137 35.84 -12.27 9.18
C PRO A 137 36.40 -13.44 10.01
N GLU A 138 37.16 -13.15 11.07
CA GLU A 138 37.69 -14.16 11.98
C GLU A 138 36.57 -14.87 12.78
N VAL A 139 35.66 -14.12 13.34
CA VAL A 139 34.50 -14.66 14.07
C VAL A 139 33.64 -15.51 13.12
N HIS A 140 33.35 -14.99 11.92
CA HIS A 140 32.57 -15.71 10.90
C HIS A 140 33.26 -17.03 10.49
N ARG A 141 34.56 -16.99 10.19
CA ARG A 141 35.34 -18.18 9.82
C ARG A 141 35.34 -19.23 10.94
N ARG A 142 35.46 -18.80 12.20
CA ARG A 142 35.42 -19.72 13.34
C ARG A 142 34.05 -20.34 13.56
N ILE A 143 32.97 -19.59 13.34
CA ILE A 143 31.59 -20.13 13.31
C ILE A 143 31.46 -21.17 12.20
N ASP A 144 31.93 -20.86 10.99
CA ASP A 144 31.86 -21.79 9.84
C ASP A 144 32.70 -23.07 10.05
N ASN A 145 33.72 -23.06 10.93
CA ASN A 145 34.42 -24.27 11.32
C ASN A 145 33.59 -25.12 12.30
N ILE A 146 32.74 -24.50 13.13
CA ILE A 146 31.93 -25.18 14.15
C ILE A 146 30.64 -25.74 13.56
N ILE A 147 29.91 -24.94 12.76
CA ILE A 147 28.61 -25.33 12.23
C ILE A 147 28.62 -25.44 10.71
N ASP A 148 27.73 -26.30 10.20
CA ASP A 148 27.52 -26.47 8.79
C ASP A 148 26.49 -25.48 8.23
N ARG A 149 26.12 -25.63 6.94
CA ARG A 149 25.10 -24.80 6.27
C ARG A 149 23.69 -24.94 6.86
N TYR A 150 23.40 -26.02 7.54
CA TYR A 150 22.13 -26.30 8.20
C TYR A 150 22.11 -25.81 9.66
N GLY A 151 23.27 -25.39 10.15
CA GLY A 151 23.47 -24.93 11.52
C GLY A 151 23.73 -26.05 12.51
N GLU A 152 24.01 -27.29 12.08
CA GLU A 152 24.42 -28.38 12.95
C GLU A 152 25.93 -28.34 13.18
N VAL A 153 26.34 -28.82 14.37
CA VAL A 153 27.77 -28.88 14.70
C VAL A 153 28.44 -29.92 13.80
N LYS A 154 29.48 -29.49 13.07
CA LYS A 154 30.22 -30.36 12.18
C LYS A 154 30.97 -31.45 12.96
N ASP A 155 31.10 -32.65 12.36
CA ASP A 155 31.95 -33.70 12.91
C ASP A 155 33.40 -33.21 13.08
N THR A 156 33.85 -32.35 12.18
CA THR A 156 35.18 -31.76 12.14
C THR A 156 35.36 -30.51 13.02
N ALA A 157 34.35 -30.18 13.86
CA ALA A 157 34.46 -29.03 14.78
C ALA A 157 35.57 -29.25 15.84
N SER A 158 35.85 -30.51 16.23
CA SER A 158 37.02 -30.91 16.96
C SER A 158 37.39 -32.36 16.62
N ASP A 159 38.68 -32.72 16.77
CA ASP A 159 39.13 -34.12 16.59
C ASP A 159 38.41 -35.06 17.56
N VAL A 160 38.18 -34.62 18.79
CA VAL A 160 37.48 -35.39 19.82
C VAL A 160 36.03 -35.67 19.41
N LEU A 161 35.33 -34.68 18.91
CA LEU A 161 33.94 -34.85 18.44
C LEU A 161 33.87 -35.81 17.25
N TYR A 162 34.83 -35.73 16.34
CA TYR A 162 34.93 -36.64 15.21
C TYR A 162 35.07 -38.10 15.67
N ASP A 163 35.95 -38.36 16.63
CA ASP A 163 36.20 -39.69 17.17
C ASP A 163 34.97 -40.23 17.92
N ILE A 164 34.30 -39.38 18.73
CA ILE A 164 33.08 -39.74 19.43
C ILE A 164 31.98 -40.13 18.42
N ARG A 165 31.71 -39.33 17.43
CA ARG A 165 30.67 -39.56 16.42
C ARG A 165 30.99 -40.78 15.53
N LYS A 166 32.24 -40.98 15.21
CA LYS A 166 32.72 -42.21 14.56
C LYS A 166 32.40 -43.44 15.41
N SER A 167 32.76 -43.38 16.70
CA SER A 167 32.49 -44.47 17.68
C SER A 167 30.98 -44.71 17.84
N LEU A 168 30.16 -43.67 17.89
CA LEU A 168 28.68 -43.79 17.92
C LEU A 168 28.16 -44.59 16.72
N ARG A 169 28.56 -44.19 15.50
CA ARG A 169 28.13 -44.87 14.25
C ARG A 169 28.59 -46.33 14.21
N GLU A 170 29.79 -46.60 14.67
CA GLU A 170 30.31 -47.98 14.75
C GLU A 170 29.50 -48.85 15.74
N LYS A 171 29.14 -48.29 16.92
CA LYS A 171 28.36 -48.98 17.96
C LYS A 171 26.90 -49.16 17.54
N GLU A 172 26.25 -48.13 16.94
CA GLU A 172 24.88 -48.26 16.39
C GLU A 172 24.81 -49.32 15.27
N GLY A 173 25.82 -49.35 14.39
CA GLY A 173 25.96 -50.41 13.42
C GLY A 173 26.19 -51.77 14.04
N ALA A 174 26.86 -51.85 15.18
CA ALA A 174 27.10 -53.10 15.92
C ALA A 174 25.82 -53.66 16.56
N ILE A 175 24.93 -52.76 17.11
CA ILE A 175 23.62 -53.19 17.65
C ILE A 175 22.82 -53.90 16.56
N SER A 176 22.64 -53.27 15.39
CA SER A 176 21.86 -53.89 14.29
C SER A 176 22.41 -55.26 13.86
N ARG A 177 23.75 -55.38 13.73
CA ARG A 177 24.40 -56.65 13.41
C ARG A 177 24.22 -57.69 14.53
N ARG A 178 24.37 -57.26 15.79
CA ARG A 178 24.23 -58.16 16.95
C ARG A 178 22.79 -58.68 17.12
N MET A 179 21.84 -57.74 17.01
CA MET A 179 20.42 -58.07 17.06
C MET A 179 20.05 -59.12 15.98
N SER A 180 20.49 -58.87 14.74
CA SER A 180 20.26 -59.85 13.65
C SER A 180 20.88 -61.18 13.91
N ALA A 181 22.08 -61.22 14.46
CA ALA A 181 22.79 -62.49 14.80
C ALA A 181 22.08 -63.23 15.96
N ILE A 182 21.64 -62.52 17.01
CA ILE A 182 20.90 -63.11 18.14
C ILE A 182 19.52 -63.58 17.67
N LEU A 183 18.81 -62.85 16.88
CA LEU A 183 17.52 -63.23 16.33
C LEU A 183 17.67 -64.52 15.48
N LYS A 184 18.64 -64.53 14.55
CA LYS A 184 18.90 -65.71 13.72
C LYS A 184 19.21 -66.94 14.56
N ARG A 185 20.06 -66.83 15.58
CA ARG A 185 20.38 -67.94 16.50
C ARG A 185 19.09 -68.39 17.25
N ALA A 186 18.30 -67.46 17.72
CA ALA A 186 17.08 -67.77 18.45
C ALA A 186 16.02 -68.43 17.55
N GLN A 187 16.01 -68.12 16.25
CA GLN A 187 15.16 -68.79 15.23
C GLN A 187 15.69 -70.21 14.97
N GLU A 188 16.99 -70.42 14.77
CA GLU A 188 17.63 -71.71 14.56
C GLU A 188 17.41 -72.64 15.78
N GLU A 189 17.41 -72.11 17.00
CA GLU A 189 17.15 -72.84 18.24
C GLU A 189 15.64 -73.02 18.56
N GLY A 190 14.75 -72.55 17.72
CA GLY A 190 13.29 -72.61 17.91
C GLY A 190 12.77 -71.86 19.14
N ILE A 191 13.48 -70.84 19.58
CA ILE A 191 13.07 -69.93 20.70
C ILE A 191 12.11 -68.85 20.22
N VAL A 192 12.30 -68.42 18.97
CA VAL A 192 11.54 -67.39 18.30
C VAL A 192 11.00 -67.97 16.95
N ASP A 193 9.84 -67.58 16.52
CA ASP A 193 9.22 -68.03 15.29
C ASP A 193 10.11 -67.67 14.07
N ALA A 194 10.17 -68.52 13.07
CA ALA A 194 11.06 -68.37 11.93
C ALA A 194 10.81 -67.12 11.09
N ASP A 195 9.59 -66.58 11.17
CA ASP A 195 9.14 -65.37 10.47
C ASP A 195 9.18 -64.08 11.34
N ALA A 196 9.53 -64.25 12.63
CA ALA A 196 9.62 -63.07 13.55
C ALA A 196 10.78 -62.17 13.18
N GLY A 197 10.50 -60.91 13.11
CA GLY A 197 11.50 -59.83 12.92
C GLY A 197 11.85 -59.09 14.22
N VAL A 198 12.93 -58.29 14.19
CA VAL A 198 13.24 -57.35 15.28
C VAL A 198 12.11 -56.35 15.41
N SER A 199 11.57 -56.22 16.62
CA SER A 199 10.54 -55.18 16.95
C SER A 199 11.21 -53.92 17.50
N VAL A 200 10.73 -52.74 17.08
CA VAL A 200 11.19 -51.48 17.64
C VAL A 200 10.10 -50.92 18.52
N ARG A 201 10.37 -50.64 19.80
CA ARG A 201 9.47 -49.97 20.75
C ARG A 201 10.25 -48.95 21.56
N ASP A 202 9.70 -47.74 21.63
CA ASP A 202 10.32 -46.61 22.32
C ASP A 202 11.81 -46.41 21.95
N GLY A 203 12.11 -46.58 20.66
CA GLY A 203 13.47 -46.43 20.14
C GLY A 203 14.42 -47.64 20.42
N LYS A 204 13.96 -48.68 21.09
CA LYS A 204 14.77 -49.84 21.44
C LYS A 204 14.47 -50.99 20.47
N MET A 205 15.51 -51.70 20.06
CA MET A 205 15.40 -52.93 19.31
C MET A 205 15.16 -54.14 20.23
N LEU A 206 14.10 -54.86 20.00
CA LEU A 206 13.61 -55.96 20.86
C LEU A 206 13.37 -57.22 20.05
N ILE A 207 13.60 -58.38 20.68
CA ILE A 207 13.24 -59.65 20.10
C ILE A 207 11.92 -60.11 20.69
N PRO A 208 10.89 -60.36 19.85
CA PRO A 208 9.63 -60.91 20.31
C PRO A 208 9.79 -62.43 20.58
N VAL A 209 9.56 -62.81 21.81
CA VAL A 209 9.74 -64.22 22.30
C VAL A 209 8.43 -64.69 22.88
N SER A 210 8.05 -65.93 22.64
CA SER A 210 6.89 -66.48 23.34
C SER A 210 7.10 -66.52 24.87
N ALA A 211 6.03 -66.28 25.62
CA ALA A 211 6.08 -66.25 27.10
C ALA A 211 6.73 -67.47 27.72
N ALA A 212 6.57 -68.67 27.10
CA ALA A 212 7.19 -69.91 27.52
C ALA A 212 8.74 -69.92 27.43
N ASN A 213 9.26 -69.23 26.43
CA ASN A 213 10.68 -69.20 26.12
C ASN A 213 11.42 -67.94 26.64
N LYS A 214 10.74 -67.05 27.35
CA LYS A 214 11.30 -65.79 27.79
C LYS A 214 12.59 -65.84 28.61
N LYS A 215 12.90 -66.98 29.27
CA LYS A 215 14.14 -67.18 30.05
C LYS A 215 15.30 -67.76 29.19
N ARG A 216 15.06 -68.11 27.94
CA ARG A 216 16.09 -68.74 27.08
C ARG A 216 16.96 -67.67 26.35
N ILE A 217 16.51 -66.47 26.23
CA ILE A 217 17.35 -65.33 25.79
C ILE A 217 17.85 -64.60 27.02
N ALA A 218 19.17 -64.49 27.17
CA ALA A 218 19.74 -63.66 28.21
C ALA A 218 19.52 -62.20 27.93
N GLY A 219 18.70 -61.54 28.76
CA GLY A 219 18.33 -60.12 28.53
C GLY A 219 17.25 -59.63 29.46
N PHE A 220 16.77 -58.43 29.24
CA PHE A 220 15.73 -57.79 30.04
C PHE A 220 14.39 -57.81 29.26
N ILE A 221 13.32 -58.21 29.97
CA ILE A 221 11.97 -58.09 29.44
C ILE A 221 11.62 -56.61 29.47
N TYR A 222 11.49 -56.02 28.26
CA TYR A 222 11.15 -54.60 28.15
C TYR A 222 9.65 -54.39 28.20
N ASP A 223 8.89 -55.24 27.52
CA ASP A 223 7.45 -55.13 27.36
C ASP A 223 6.80 -56.50 27.17
N GLU A 224 5.52 -56.64 27.41
CA GLU A 224 4.74 -57.83 27.10
C GLU A 224 3.53 -57.45 26.23
N SER A 225 3.12 -58.35 25.33
CA SER A 225 1.92 -58.12 24.54
C SER A 225 0.67 -58.05 25.41
N ALA A 226 -0.36 -57.33 25.03
CA ALA A 226 -1.62 -57.20 25.78
C ALA A 226 -2.27 -58.54 26.14
N SER A 227 -1.98 -59.63 25.42
CA SER A 227 -2.44 -60.98 25.72
C SER A 227 -1.49 -61.77 26.58
N GLY A 228 -0.34 -61.24 26.98
CA GLY A 228 0.71 -61.92 27.76
C GLY A 228 1.41 -63.08 27.03
N LYS A 229 1.11 -63.31 25.73
CA LYS A 229 1.67 -64.42 24.96
C LYS A 229 3.07 -64.17 24.39
N THR A 230 3.45 -62.95 24.19
CA THR A 230 4.75 -62.52 23.65
C THR A 230 5.44 -61.55 24.58
N ALA A 231 6.66 -61.82 24.99
CA ALA A 231 7.53 -60.93 25.70
C ALA A 231 8.54 -60.28 24.71
N PHE A 232 8.76 -59.03 24.88
CA PHE A 232 9.75 -58.29 24.06
C PHE A 232 11.02 -58.17 24.87
N ILE A 233 12.07 -58.87 24.46
CA ILE A 233 13.33 -58.96 25.20
C ILE A 233 14.38 -58.08 24.55
N GLU A 234 15.03 -57.27 25.37
CA GLU A 234 16.27 -56.59 25.03
C GLU A 234 17.46 -57.50 25.44
N PRO A 235 18.20 -58.08 24.47
CA PRO A 235 19.32 -58.93 24.81
C PRO A 235 20.37 -58.23 25.64
N ALA A 236 20.99 -58.93 26.67
CA ALA A 236 21.99 -58.34 27.57
C ALA A 236 23.17 -57.74 26.83
N GLU A 237 23.63 -58.41 25.73
CA GLU A 237 24.71 -57.87 24.87
C GLU A 237 24.34 -56.57 24.16
N VAL A 238 23.05 -56.35 23.88
CA VAL A 238 22.57 -55.12 23.25
C VAL A 238 22.42 -54.04 24.28
N VAL A 239 21.98 -54.37 25.52
CA VAL A 239 21.90 -53.38 26.63
C VAL A 239 23.27 -52.78 26.95
N GLU A 240 24.33 -53.56 26.90
CA GLU A 240 25.69 -53.06 27.10
C GLU A 240 26.12 -52.09 26.00
N LEU A 241 25.82 -52.44 24.74
CA LEU A 241 26.05 -51.53 23.61
C LEU A 241 25.23 -50.25 23.73
N ASP A 242 23.97 -50.37 24.15
CA ASP A 242 23.08 -49.22 24.33
C ASP A 242 23.57 -48.26 25.44
N ASN A 243 24.13 -48.83 26.54
CA ASN A 243 24.74 -48.00 27.57
C ASN A 243 26.03 -47.32 27.07
N GLN A 244 26.87 -48.00 26.28
CA GLN A 244 28.03 -47.36 25.65
C GLN A 244 27.66 -46.26 24.68
N ILE A 245 26.57 -46.42 23.93
CA ILE A 245 26.05 -45.36 23.08
C ILE A 245 25.60 -44.18 23.91
N LYS A 246 24.85 -44.37 25.01
CA LYS A 246 24.43 -43.29 25.89
C LYS A 246 25.64 -42.54 26.51
N GLU A 247 26.65 -43.27 26.94
CA GLU A 247 27.90 -42.65 27.43
C GLU A 247 28.59 -41.80 26.34
N LEU A 248 28.61 -42.28 25.12
CA LEU A 248 29.16 -41.54 23.98
C LEU A 248 28.29 -40.31 23.64
N GLN A 249 26.95 -40.42 23.70
CA GLN A 249 26.03 -39.30 23.52
C GLN A 249 26.24 -38.23 24.61
N PHE A 250 26.39 -38.62 25.87
CA PHE A 250 26.73 -37.66 26.93
C PHE A 250 28.13 -37.02 26.71
N SER A 251 29.05 -37.79 26.17
CA SER A 251 30.38 -37.28 25.85
C SER A 251 30.33 -36.32 24.65
N GLU A 252 29.51 -36.61 23.64
CA GLU A 252 29.21 -35.71 22.54
C GLU A 252 28.64 -34.39 23.02
N GLN A 253 27.63 -34.43 23.89
CA GLN A 253 27.03 -33.21 24.43
C GLN A 253 28.02 -32.39 25.23
N ARG A 254 28.85 -33.03 26.05
CA ARG A 254 29.93 -32.33 26.77
C ARG A 254 30.96 -31.71 25.86
N GLU A 255 31.35 -32.39 24.78
CA GLU A 255 32.31 -31.87 23.82
C GLU A 255 31.75 -30.70 23.03
N ILE A 256 30.46 -30.76 22.62
CA ILE A 256 29.77 -29.64 22.00
C ILE A 256 29.74 -28.42 22.91
N LEU A 257 29.41 -28.61 24.20
CA LEU A 257 29.43 -27.52 25.18
C LEU A 257 30.84 -26.95 25.35
N ARG A 258 31.89 -27.79 25.35
CA ARG A 258 33.26 -27.33 25.41
C ARG A 258 33.62 -26.46 24.19
N ILE A 259 33.23 -26.88 22.99
CA ILE A 259 33.47 -26.15 21.76
C ILE A 259 32.77 -24.78 21.80
N LEU A 260 31.51 -24.76 22.25
CA LEU A 260 30.74 -23.52 22.37
C LEU A 260 31.31 -22.57 23.42
N LEU A 261 31.80 -23.11 24.52
CA LEU A 261 32.46 -22.32 25.57
C LEU A 261 33.78 -21.70 25.04
N GLU A 262 34.60 -22.49 24.39
CA GLU A 262 35.86 -22.02 23.79
C GLU A 262 35.60 -20.93 22.74
N PHE A 263 34.58 -21.12 21.93
CA PHE A 263 34.16 -20.09 20.98
C PHE A 263 33.67 -18.82 21.68
N THR A 264 32.93 -18.95 22.78
CA THR A 264 32.45 -17.82 23.57
C THR A 264 33.60 -17.00 24.13
N GLU A 265 34.62 -17.67 24.71
CA GLU A 265 35.81 -16.99 25.23
C GLU A 265 36.60 -16.27 24.13
N PHE A 266 36.72 -16.90 22.95
CA PHE A 266 37.35 -16.27 21.78
C PHE A 266 36.56 -15.04 21.32
N MET A 267 35.19 -15.10 21.33
CA MET A 267 34.32 -14.02 20.84
C MET A 267 34.23 -12.85 21.84
N ARG A 268 34.47 -13.11 23.12
CA ARG A 268 34.27 -12.12 24.19
C ARG A 268 34.89 -10.74 23.93
N PRO A 269 36.14 -10.63 23.45
CA PRO A 269 36.72 -9.32 23.12
C PRO A 269 35.99 -8.53 22.01
N TYR A 270 35.22 -9.22 21.16
CA TYR A 270 34.52 -8.61 20.03
C TYR A 270 33.07 -8.25 20.38
N ILE A 271 32.56 -8.58 21.60
CA ILE A 271 31.15 -8.37 21.96
C ILE A 271 30.71 -6.90 21.87
N PRO A 272 31.49 -5.91 22.34
CA PRO A 272 31.11 -4.51 22.21
C PRO A 272 30.84 -4.11 20.76
N GLU A 273 31.77 -4.43 19.87
CA GLU A 273 31.67 -4.10 18.44
C GLU A 273 30.59 -4.95 17.74
N LEU A 274 30.32 -6.18 18.19
CA LEU A 274 29.22 -7.01 17.72
C LEU A 274 27.88 -6.44 18.14
N LEU A 275 27.77 -5.84 19.33
CA LEU A 275 26.57 -5.12 19.77
C LEU A 275 26.33 -3.85 18.94
N ASP A 276 27.39 -3.10 18.63
CA ASP A 276 27.30 -1.94 17.73
C ASP A 276 26.81 -2.35 16.33
N ALA A 277 27.34 -3.46 15.81
CA ALA A 277 26.89 -4.03 14.54
C ALA A 277 25.44 -4.51 14.59
N ALA A 278 25.00 -5.11 15.69
CA ALA A 278 23.61 -5.54 15.89
C ALA A 278 22.65 -4.32 15.96
N HIS A 279 23.04 -3.27 16.69
CA HIS A 279 22.29 -2.01 16.72
C HIS A 279 22.23 -1.37 15.33
N TYR A 280 23.34 -1.34 14.59
CA TYR A 280 23.36 -0.84 13.22
C TYR A 280 22.41 -1.60 12.30
N LEU A 281 22.41 -2.94 12.33
CA LEU A 281 21.47 -3.73 11.54
C LEU A 281 20.03 -3.52 11.97
N GLY A 282 19.78 -3.31 13.26
CA GLY A 282 18.47 -2.94 13.78
C GLY A 282 17.99 -1.58 13.26
N GLU A 283 18.88 -0.58 13.17
CA GLU A 283 18.54 0.72 12.54
C GLU A 283 18.29 0.57 11.04
N ILE A 284 19.03 -0.27 10.32
CA ILE A 284 18.76 -0.58 8.91
C ILE A 284 17.40 -1.26 8.76
N ASP A 285 17.05 -2.23 9.58
CA ASP A 285 15.74 -2.91 9.59
C ASP A 285 14.61 -1.91 9.84
N PHE A 286 14.77 -1.00 10.81
CA PHE A 286 13.82 0.08 11.08
C PHE A 286 13.64 1.02 9.87
N LEU A 287 14.73 1.41 9.20
CA LEU A 287 14.68 2.23 7.99
C LEU A 287 14.03 1.47 6.82
N MET A 288 14.29 0.17 6.69
CA MET A 288 13.62 -0.68 5.69
C MET A 288 12.12 -0.76 5.94
N ALA A 289 11.69 -0.95 7.20
CA ALA A 289 10.27 -0.96 7.55
C ALA A 289 9.57 0.37 7.21
N LYS A 290 10.20 1.51 7.50
CA LYS A 290 9.72 2.85 7.11
C LYS A 290 9.66 3.02 5.59
N ALA A 291 10.71 2.60 4.88
CA ALA A 291 10.79 2.68 3.42
C ALA A 291 9.71 1.82 2.75
N GLN A 292 9.46 0.62 3.26
CA GLN A 292 8.40 -0.25 2.75
C GLN A 292 7.01 0.36 2.95
N VAL A 293 6.76 0.98 4.10
CA VAL A 293 5.51 1.73 4.34
C VAL A 293 5.39 2.90 3.37
N ALA A 294 6.50 3.60 3.08
CA ALA A 294 6.52 4.68 2.11
C ALA A 294 6.20 4.19 0.68
N LEU A 295 6.69 3.03 0.29
CA LEU A 295 6.37 2.40 -1.00
C LEU A 295 4.88 2.03 -1.09
N ASP A 296 4.32 1.40 -0.04
CA ASP A 296 2.90 1.00 0.00
C ASP A 296 1.95 2.20 -0.12
N PHE A 297 2.34 3.33 0.46
CA PHE A 297 1.55 4.58 0.42
C PHE A 297 1.92 5.48 -0.77
N ILE A 298 2.86 5.06 -1.62
CA ILE A 298 3.39 5.88 -2.73
C ILE A 298 3.76 7.26 -2.18
N ALA A 299 4.56 7.26 -1.12
CA ALA A 299 4.99 8.44 -0.40
C ALA A 299 6.29 8.99 -1.00
N GLY A 300 6.43 10.31 -0.99
CA GLY A 300 7.62 11.01 -1.44
C GLY A 300 8.19 11.92 -0.36
N MET A 301 9.37 12.47 -0.60
CA MET A 301 10.02 13.41 0.29
C MET A 301 9.49 14.82 0.01
N PRO A 302 8.80 15.49 0.97
CA PRO A 302 8.38 16.87 0.81
C PRO A 302 9.55 17.84 1.03
N VAL A 303 9.39 19.06 0.54
CA VAL A 303 10.32 20.14 0.77
C VAL A 303 10.08 20.76 2.16
N ILE A 304 11.14 20.97 2.94
CA ILE A 304 11.04 21.71 4.20
C ILE A 304 11.00 23.20 3.86
N SER A 305 9.88 23.85 4.18
CA SER A 305 9.67 25.27 3.89
C SER A 305 10.48 26.15 4.85
N GLU A 306 11.14 27.14 4.29
CA GLU A 306 11.87 28.17 5.03
C GLU A 306 11.11 29.53 5.02
N ASN A 307 10.10 29.65 4.16
CA ASN A 307 9.37 30.90 3.92
C ASN A 307 8.09 31.06 4.77
N GLY A 308 7.82 30.14 5.69
CA GLY A 308 6.60 30.13 6.49
C GLY A 308 5.35 29.63 5.73
N GLU A 309 5.53 29.06 4.54
CA GLU A 309 4.44 28.52 3.75
C GLU A 309 4.32 27.01 3.90
N MET A 310 3.12 26.53 4.13
CA MET A 310 2.75 25.13 4.05
C MET A 310 1.91 24.91 2.80
N ASN A 311 2.34 24.02 1.91
CA ASN A 311 1.68 23.82 0.63
C ASN A 311 1.53 22.32 0.34
N LEU A 312 0.44 21.74 0.77
CA LEU A 312 0.09 20.35 0.53
C LEU A 312 -0.53 20.20 -0.86
N ARG A 313 0.11 19.43 -1.74
CA ARG A 313 -0.35 19.16 -3.09
C ARG A 313 -0.66 17.69 -3.24
N LYS A 314 -1.90 17.38 -3.64
CA LYS A 314 -2.38 15.99 -3.86
C LYS A 314 -2.12 15.08 -2.65
N ALA A 315 -2.29 15.60 -1.45
CA ALA A 315 -2.13 14.84 -0.21
C ALA A 315 -3.21 13.76 -0.09
N ARG A 316 -2.83 12.56 0.31
CA ARG A 316 -3.73 11.42 0.48
C ARG A 316 -3.65 10.91 1.91
N HIS A 317 -4.79 10.58 2.49
CA HIS A 317 -4.82 9.98 3.83
C HIS A 317 -4.45 8.51 3.73
N PRO A 318 -3.27 8.07 4.25
CA PRO A 318 -2.74 6.73 3.97
C PRO A 318 -3.66 5.60 4.44
N LEU A 319 -4.24 5.73 5.64
CA LEU A 319 -5.14 4.71 6.19
C LEU A 319 -6.48 4.65 5.44
N LEU A 320 -7.03 5.80 5.06
CA LEU A 320 -8.27 5.86 4.27
C LEU A 320 -8.05 5.31 2.86
N GLU A 321 -6.94 5.66 2.21
CA GLU A 321 -6.59 5.14 0.89
C GLU A 321 -6.49 3.61 0.90
N ARG A 322 -5.85 3.04 1.94
CA ARG A 322 -5.76 1.59 2.12
C ARG A 322 -7.14 0.93 2.26
N THR A 323 -8.07 1.57 2.99
CA THR A 323 -9.43 1.07 3.14
C THR A 323 -10.22 1.15 1.83
N LEU A 324 -10.16 2.30 1.14
CA LEU A 324 -10.84 2.50 -0.14
C LEU A 324 -10.32 1.58 -1.24
N LYS A 325 -9.01 1.32 -1.29
CA LYS A 325 -8.42 0.34 -2.23
C LYS A 325 -8.99 -1.07 -2.04
N LYS A 326 -9.25 -1.49 -0.79
CA LYS A 326 -9.93 -2.78 -0.53
C LYS A 326 -11.36 -2.80 -1.08
N GLU A 327 -12.03 -1.66 -1.06
CA GLU A 327 -13.37 -1.47 -1.61
C GLU A 327 -13.37 -1.14 -3.13
N LYS A 328 -12.21 -1.14 -3.79
CA LYS A 328 -12.03 -0.74 -5.20
C LYS A 328 -12.52 0.69 -5.48
N LYS A 329 -12.39 1.57 -4.52
CA LYS A 329 -12.71 3.00 -4.63
C LYS A 329 -11.43 3.82 -4.66
N GLU A 330 -11.46 4.94 -5.39
CA GLU A 330 -10.34 5.87 -5.44
C GLU A 330 -10.48 6.96 -4.35
N ILE A 331 -9.34 7.36 -3.79
CA ILE A 331 -9.29 8.49 -2.86
C ILE A 331 -9.24 9.80 -3.64
N VAL A 332 -9.98 10.80 -3.18
CA VAL A 332 -9.86 12.17 -3.70
C VAL A 332 -8.72 12.87 -2.96
N PRO A 333 -7.64 13.28 -3.67
CA PRO A 333 -6.51 13.93 -3.03
C PRO A 333 -6.84 15.32 -2.51
N LEU A 334 -6.28 15.67 -1.36
CA LEU A 334 -6.39 16.99 -0.73
C LEU A 334 -5.30 17.93 -1.27
N THR A 335 -5.68 19.16 -1.61
CA THR A 335 -4.73 20.26 -1.84
C THR A 335 -5.12 21.41 -0.91
N ALA A 336 -4.18 21.85 -0.07
CA ALA A 336 -4.38 22.92 0.91
C ALA A 336 -3.09 23.71 1.09
N SER A 337 -3.19 25.01 1.27
CA SER A 337 -2.06 25.88 1.55
C SER A 337 -2.34 26.82 2.70
N LEU A 338 -1.31 27.07 3.52
CA LEU A 338 -1.28 28.07 4.58
C LEU A 338 -0.04 28.96 4.37
N SER A 339 -0.17 30.22 4.65
CA SER A 339 0.93 31.21 4.53
C SER A 339 0.94 32.13 5.73
N PRO A 340 2.00 32.93 5.98
CA PRO A 340 2.02 33.88 7.07
C PRO A 340 0.87 34.90 7.03
N GLN A 341 0.35 35.20 5.81
CA GLN A 341 -0.77 36.11 5.62
C GLN A 341 -2.12 35.46 5.79
N LYS A 342 -2.22 34.14 5.53
CA LYS A 342 -3.41 33.31 5.63
C LYS A 342 -3.04 32.01 6.33
N HIS A 343 -2.85 32.09 7.64
CA HIS A 343 -2.34 30.96 8.45
C HIS A 343 -3.43 30.06 9.04
N ILE A 344 -4.71 30.47 8.99
CA ILE A 344 -5.84 29.63 9.41
C ILE A 344 -6.77 29.35 8.22
N LEU A 345 -7.03 28.07 7.96
CA LEU A 345 -8.00 27.61 6.97
C LEU A 345 -9.29 27.18 7.67
N LEU A 346 -10.38 27.93 7.44
CA LEU A 346 -11.70 27.65 7.99
C LEU A 346 -12.53 26.84 6.98
N ILE A 347 -12.67 25.54 7.21
CA ILE A 347 -13.37 24.62 6.30
C ILE A 347 -14.85 24.55 6.66
N SER A 348 -15.72 24.78 5.69
CA SER A 348 -17.15 24.66 5.82
C SER A 348 -17.77 23.81 4.68
N GLY A 349 -19.01 23.36 4.88
CA GLY A 349 -19.71 22.49 3.92
C GLY A 349 -20.55 21.42 4.63
N PRO A 350 -21.17 20.49 3.88
CA PRO A 350 -22.00 19.42 4.47
C PRO A 350 -21.17 18.47 5.34
N ASN A 351 -21.79 17.85 6.36
CA ASN A 351 -21.11 16.92 7.28
C ASN A 351 -20.51 15.73 6.54
N ALA A 352 -21.23 15.13 5.61
CA ALA A 352 -20.73 14.04 4.78
C ALA A 352 -19.67 14.47 3.73
N GLY A 353 -19.29 15.75 3.67
CA GLY A 353 -18.37 16.30 2.68
C GLY A 353 -16.90 15.95 2.88
N GLY A 354 -16.52 15.37 4.03
CA GLY A 354 -15.13 14.99 4.34
C GLY A 354 -14.32 16.04 5.09
N LYS A 355 -14.94 17.01 5.78
CA LYS A 355 -14.27 18.06 6.58
C LYS A 355 -13.29 17.47 7.60
N SER A 356 -13.76 16.57 8.46
CA SER A 356 -12.94 15.93 9.50
C SER A 356 -11.83 15.06 8.90
N VAL A 357 -12.06 14.48 7.72
CA VAL A 357 -11.03 13.73 6.98
C VAL A 357 -9.93 14.66 6.49
N CYS A 358 -10.26 15.83 5.96
CA CYS A 358 -9.27 16.85 5.57
C CYS A 358 -8.37 17.22 6.74
N LEU A 359 -8.98 17.53 7.88
CA LEU A 359 -8.31 17.93 9.11
C LEU A 359 -7.39 16.81 9.62
N LYS A 360 -7.90 15.57 9.73
CA LYS A 360 -7.10 14.40 10.12
C LYS A 360 -5.97 14.11 9.12
N THR A 361 -6.20 14.31 7.81
CA THR A 361 -5.16 14.14 6.80
C THR A 361 -3.99 15.07 7.05
N VAL A 362 -4.26 16.36 7.26
CA VAL A 362 -3.18 17.34 7.52
C VAL A 362 -2.46 17.01 8.82
N GLY A 363 -3.18 16.72 9.90
CA GLY A 363 -2.58 16.37 11.18
C GLY A 363 -1.69 15.13 11.11
N LEU A 364 -2.19 14.06 10.48
CA LEU A 364 -1.45 12.82 10.31
C LEU A 364 -0.19 13.02 9.46
N LEU A 365 -0.30 13.68 8.30
CA LEU A 365 0.84 13.91 7.42
C LEU A 365 1.88 14.84 8.04
N GLN A 366 1.45 15.86 8.79
CA GLN A 366 2.35 16.73 9.53
C GLN A 366 3.11 15.97 10.61
N TYR A 367 2.43 15.10 11.35
CA TYR A 367 3.06 14.28 12.37
C TYR A 367 4.04 13.27 11.76
N MET A 368 3.62 12.56 10.67
CA MET A 368 4.49 11.64 9.92
C MET A 368 5.78 12.35 9.46
N PHE A 369 5.64 13.53 8.87
CA PHE A 369 6.75 14.32 8.40
C PHE A 369 7.76 14.66 9.52
N GLN A 370 7.29 15.20 10.65
CA GLN A 370 8.16 15.55 11.77
C GLN A 370 8.66 14.34 12.56
N TRP A 371 8.02 13.18 12.42
CA TRP A 371 8.54 11.92 12.92
C TRP A 371 9.64 11.33 12.00
N GLY A 372 9.82 11.89 10.81
CA GLY A 372 10.84 11.48 9.83
C GLY A 372 10.38 10.37 8.89
N MET A 373 9.10 10.37 8.51
CA MET A 373 8.53 9.52 7.46
C MET A 373 8.29 10.30 6.19
N LEU A 374 8.44 9.66 5.06
CA LEU A 374 7.94 10.15 3.78
C LEU A 374 6.41 10.18 3.82
N ILE A 375 5.80 11.14 3.12
CA ILE A 375 4.36 11.36 3.17
C ILE A 375 3.72 11.20 1.78
N PRO A 376 2.48 10.67 1.70
CA PRO A 376 1.77 10.48 0.43
C PRO A 376 1.24 11.78 -0.15
N THR A 377 2.14 12.59 -0.68
CA THR A 377 1.88 13.87 -1.33
C THR A 377 2.69 13.99 -2.63
N SER A 378 2.45 15.05 -3.41
CA SER A 378 3.38 15.43 -4.48
C SER A 378 4.73 15.84 -3.90
N GLU A 379 5.83 15.48 -4.56
CA GLU A 379 7.20 15.86 -4.15
C GLU A 379 7.43 17.40 -4.12
N THR A 380 6.56 18.14 -4.81
CA THR A 380 6.55 19.61 -4.77
C THR A 380 5.77 20.18 -3.59
N SER A 381 5.33 19.36 -2.64
CA SER A 381 4.67 19.81 -1.42
C SER A 381 5.70 20.39 -0.46
N GLU A 382 5.32 21.49 0.19
CA GLU A 382 6.15 22.22 1.16
C GLU A 382 5.56 22.06 2.55
N MET A 383 6.38 21.67 3.52
CA MET A 383 5.97 21.41 4.90
C MET A 383 6.70 22.36 5.85
N LEU A 384 5.95 22.91 6.79
CA LEU A 384 6.49 23.68 7.92
C LEU A 384 6.89 22.77 9.07
N VAL A 385 7.82 23.21 9.87
CA VAL A 385 8.14 22.55 11.15
C VAL A 385 7.47 23.32 12.28
N PHE A 386 6.59 22.64 13.00
CA PHE A 386 5.88 23.20 14.15
C PHE A 386 6.49 22.69 15.46
N ASP A 387 6.53 23.58 16.45
CA ASP A 387 6.95 23.22 17.81
C ASP A 387 5.87 22.41 18.54
N ARG A 388 4.58 22.61 18.16
CA ARG A 388 3.42 21.95 18.75
C ARG A 388 2.33 21.67 17.71
N ILE A 389 1.66 20.55 17.91
CA ILE A 389 0.39 20.24 17.24
C ILE A 389 -0.67 20.10 18.33
N MET A 390 -1.72 20.90 18.26
CA MET A 390 -2.83 20.87 19.21
C MET A 390 -4.12 20.45 18.50
N VAL A 391 -4.84 19.51 19.08
CA VAL A 391 -5.95 18.84 18.38
C VAL A 391 -7.20 18.80 19.25
N ASP A 392 -8.30 19.25 18.71
CA ASP A 392 -9.64 19.09 19.26
C ASP A 392 -10.52 18.41 18.20
N ILE A 393 -10.48 17.07 18.16
CA ILE A 393 -11.16 16.22 17.17
C ILE A 393 -11.90 15.11 17.88
N GLY A 394 -13.17 14.96 17.54
CA GLY A 394 -14.03 13.90 18.07
C GLY A 394 -14.65 14.26 19.41
N ASP A 395 -15.78 13.63 19.73
CA ASP A 395 -16.45 13.75 21.02
C ASP A 395 -15.63 12.98 22.08
N ASP A 396 -15.04 13.68 23.03
CA ASP A 396 -14.49 13.08 24.26
C ASP A 396 -15.67 12.61 25.16
N GLN A 397 -16.56 11.79 24.62
CA GLN A 397 -17.61 11.09 25.39
C GLN A 397 -16.98 9.89 26.10
N SER A 398 -16.06 10.15 27.04
CA SER A 398 -15.72 9.12 28.01
C SER A 398 -16.73 9.18 29.15
N ILE A 399 -17.36 8.04 29.42
CA ILE A 399 -18.30 7.85 30.56
C ILE A 399 -17.63 8.25 31.89
N ASP A 400 -16.32 8.35 31.92
CA ASP A 400 -15.51 8.68 33.12
C ASP A 400 -15.33 10.20 33.35
N ASN A 401 -15.74 11.07 32.42
CA ASN A 401 -15.67 12.52 32.57
C ASN A 401 -17.08 13.10 32.68
N ASP A 402 -17.48 13.56 33.88
CA ASP A 402 -18.72 14.26 34.17
C ASP A 402 -18.90 15.61 33.46
N LEU A 403 -17.97 16.02 32.58
CA LEU A 403 -18.04 17.26 31.84
C LEU A 403 -18.88 17.09 30.57
N SER A 404 -19.79 18.01 30.35
CA SER A 404 -20.53 18.08 29.06
C SER A 404 -19.53 18.34 27.91
N THR A 405 -19.89 17.90 26.70
CA THR A 405 -19.07 18.08 25.47
C THR A 405 -18.59 19.54 25.30
N TYR A 406 -19.43 20.51 25.63
CA TYR A 406 -19.08 21.93 25.56
C TYR A 406 -18.08 22.38 26.62
N SER A 407 -18.18 21.85 27.84
CA SER A 407 -17.21 22.16 28.90
C SER A 407 -15.81 21.63 28.56
N SER A 408 -15.72 20.43 27.99
CA SER A 408 -14.47 19.85 27.51
C SER A 408 -13.87 20.68 26.38
N PHE A 409 -14.68 21.12 25.43
CA PHE A 409 -14.29 22.06 24.40
C PHE A 409 -13.69 23.35 24.97
N LEU A 410 -14.32 23.98 25.96
CA LEU A 410 -13.83 25.22 26.58
C LEU A 410 -12.50 25.00 27.31
N VAL A 411 -12.31 23.87 27.97
CA VAL A 411 -11.03 23.53 28.62
C VAL A 411 -9.91 23.38 27.58
N ASN A 412 -10.18 22.68 26.45
CA ASN A 412 -9.24 22.55 25.35
C ASN A 412 -8.90 23.91 24.73
N MET A 413 -9.91 24.76 24.50
CA MET A 413 -9.69 26.12 23.97
C MET A 413 -8.86 27.00 24.92
N LYS A 414 -9.10 26.91 26.22
CA LYS A 414 -8.29 27.60 27.24
C LYS A 414 -6.81 27.18 27.15
N ASP A 415 -6.56 25.87 27.04
CA ASP A 415 -5.19 25.34 26.90
C ASP A 415 -4.53 25.79 25.58
N MET A 416 -5.28 25.73 24.48
CA MET A 416 -4.82 26.22 23.17
C MET A 416 -4.47 27.71 23.22
N LEU A 417 -5.37 28.55 23.76
CA LEU A 417 -5.11 29.96 23.92
C LEU A 417 -3.90 30.27 24.81
N ALA A 418 -3.64 29.44 25.81
CA ALA A 418 -2.47 29.65 26.68
C ALA A 418 -1.13 29.33 25.98
N LYS A 419 -1.11 28.39 25.02
CA LYS A 419 0.11 27.79 24.46
C LYS A 419 0.34 28.10 22.98
N ALA A 420 -0.68 28.54 22.23
CA ALA A 420 -0.61 28.76 20.79
C ALA A 420 0.24 30.00 20.45
N ASP A 421 1.12 29.85 19.48
CA ASP A 421 1.99 30.85 18.90
C ASP A 421 2.15 30.58 17.38
N SER A 422 2.99 31.39 16.71
CA SER A 422 3.25 31.25 15.26
C SER A 422 3.96 29.96 14.84
N LYS A 423 4.38 29.12 15.78
CA LYS A 423 4.97 27.78 15.52
C LYS A 423 4.05 26.64 15.98
N THR A 424 2.77 26.94 16.18
CA THR A 424 1.78 25.96 16.62
C THR A 424 0.82 25.66 15.47
N LEU A 425 0.57 24.38 15.21
CA LEU A 425 -0.51 23.90 14.33
C LEU A 425 -1.73 23.51 15.16
N ILE A 426 -2.86 24.13 14.88
CA ILE A 426 -4.15 23.88 15.56
C ILE A 426 -5.10 23.15 14.61
N LEU A 427 -5.72 22.08 15.09
CA LEU A 427 -6.68 21.28 14.37
C LEU A 427 -7.96 21.14 15.19
N ILE A 428 -9.02 21.84 14.77
CA ILE A 428 -10.28 21.86 15.52
C ILE A 428 -11.42 21.42 14.61
N ASP A 429 -12.15 20.40 15.04
CA ASP A 429 -13.36 19.92 14.33
C ASP A 429 -14.62 20.48 14.99
N GLU A 430 -15.61 20.84 14.17
CA GLU A 430 -16.92 21.39 14.59
C GLU A 430 -16.83 22.56 15.59
N PHE A 431 -15.97 23.53 15.28
CA PHE A 431 -15.66 24.65 16.16
C PHE A 431 -16.86 25.42 16.64
N GLY A 432 -17.05 25.50 17.97
CA GLY A 432 -18.13 26.20 18.66
C GLY A 432 -19.40 25.39 18.88
N SER A 433 -19.44 24.10 18.44
CA SER A 433 -20.59 23.21 18.62
C SER A 433 -20.83 22.82 20.10
N GLY A 434 -22.00 22.25 20.39
CA GLY A 434 -22.34 21.66 21.71
C GLY A 434 -23.03 22.61 22.71
N THR A 435 -23.39 23.84 22.30
CA THR A 435 -24.16 24.79 23.11
C THR A 435 -25.18 25.54 22.26
N GLU A 436 -25.84 26.54 22.88
CA GLU A 436 -26.74 27.43 22.18
C GLU A 436 -26.03 28.14 21.01
N PRO A 437 -26.56 28.08 19.77
CA PRO A 437 -25.85 28.48 18.56
C PRO A 437 -25.35 29.92 18.56
N ALA A 438 -26.10 30.88 19.11
CA ALA A 438 -25.69 32.29 19.13
C ALA A 438 -24.50 32.52 20.07
N ALA A 439 -24.56 31.99 21.29
CA ALA A 439 -23.50 32.09 22.30
C ALA A 439 -22.25 31.29 21.85
N GLY A 440 -22.44 30.05 21.37
CA GLY A 440 -21.34 29.20 20.86
C GLY A 440 -20.61 29.87 19.69
N GLY A 441 -21.35 30.43 18.74
CA GLY A 441 -20.80 31.17 17.61
C GLY A 441 -20.04 32.42 18.00
N ALA A 442 -20.54 33.22 18.93
CA ALA A 442 -19.88 34.43 19.42
C ALA A 442 -18.58 34.13 20.18
N ILE A 443 -18.58 33.12 21.05
CA ILE A 443 -17.38 32.65 21.77
C ILE A 443 -16.34 32.12 20.81
N ALA A 444 -16.75 31.30 19.85
CA ALA A 444 -15.87 30.74 18.83
C ALA A 444 -15.22 31.84 17.98
N GLU A 445 -15.96 32.90 17.59
CA GLU A 445 -15.42 34.02 16.85
C GLU A 445 -14.36 34.82 17.66
N ALA A 446 -14.65 35.05 18.96
CA ALA A 446 -13.69 35.73 19.84
C ALA A 446 -12.41 34.89 20.00
N ILE A 447 -12.51 33.57 20.17
CA ILE A 447 -11.37 32.65 20.23
C ILE A 447 -10.60 32.67 18.90
N LEU A 448 -11.29 32.59 17.76
CA LEU A 448 -10.67 32.60 16.42
C LEU A 448 -9.89 33.91 16.22
N SER A 449 -10.46 35.06 16.60
CA SER A 449 -9.80 36.36 16.54
C SER A 449 -8.51 36.44 17.38
N GLU A 450 -8.52 35.78 18.55
CA GLU A 450 -7.33 35.77 19.40
C GLU A 450 -6.25 34.82 18.84
N LEU A 451 -6.63 33.68 18.28
CA LEU A 451 -5.71 32.73 17.60
C LEU A 451 -5.09 33.38 16.35
N ASP A 452 -5.91 34.11 15.59
CA ASP A 452 -5.47 34.90 14.43
C ASP A 452 -4.40 35.92 14.82
N LYS A 453 -4.65 36.73 15.86
CA LYS A 453 -3.67 37.71 16.37
C LYS A 453 -2.36 37.10 16.82
N ARG A 454 -2.37 35.88 17.32
CA ARG A 454 -1.16 35.13 17.72
C ARG A 454 -0.39 34.55 16.56
N GLY A 455 -0.96 34.57 15.35
CA GLY A 455 -0.34 34.03 14.15
C GLY A 455 -0.28 32.49 14.14
N ALA A 456 -1.12 31.80 14.94
CA ALA A 456 -1.14 30.35 15.00
C ALA A 456 -1.64 29.77 13.69
N TYR A 457 -0.94 28.77 13.17
CA TYR A 457 -1.40 28.03 11.99
C TYR A 457 -2.53 27.08 12.36
N GLY A 458 -3.54 26.97 11.51
CA GLY A 458 -4.66 26.12 11.86
C GLY A 458 -5.53 25.66 10.71
N ILE A 459 -6.18 24.51 10.92
CA ILE A 459 -7.30 24.05 10.11
C ILE A 459 -8.47 23.83 11.05
N ILE A 460 -9.55 24.53 10.79
CA ILE A 460 -10.72 24.56 11.66
C ILE A 460 -11.95 24.26 10.82
N THR A 461 -12.79 23.34 11.26
CA THR A 461 -14.07 23.09 10.59
C THR A 461 -15.21 23.75 11.35
N THR A 462 -16.19 24.27 10.65
CA THR A 462 -17.35 24.94 11.29
C THR A 462 -18.60 24.92 10.45
N HIS A 463 -19.73 25.07 11.13
CA HIS A 463 -21.04 25.31 10.54
C HIS A 463 -21.51 26.77 10.70
N TYR A 464 -20.84 27.55 11.55
CA TYR A 464 -21.28 28.88 11.90
C TYR A 464 -21.02 29.92 10.81
N THR A 465 -22.04 30.70 10.46
CA THR A 465 -21.97 31.71 9.41
C THR A 465 -21.10 32.92 9.80
N ASN A 466 -21.17 33.35 11.07
CA ASN A 466 -20.34 34.45 11.58
C ASN A 466 -18.82 34.20 11.42
N LEU A 467 -18.36 32.95 11.68
CA LEU A 467 -16.96 32.58 11.47
C LEU A 467 -16.58 32.64 9.98
N LYS A 468 -17.47 32.24 9.08
CA LYS A 468 -17.23 32.36 7.62
C LYS A 468 -17.13 33.82 7.18
N LEU A 469 -17.87 34.71 7.81
CA LEU A 469 -17.82 36.15 7.56
C LEU A 469 -16.55 36.81 8.15
N TYR A 470 -16.08 36.34 9.31
CA TYR A 470 -14.80 36.73 9.89
C TYR A 470 -13.61 36.50 8.96
N ALA A 471 -13.64 35.41 8.20
CA ALA A 471 -12.59 35.06 7.23
C ALA A 471 -12.63 35.98 5.99
N SER A 472 -12.22 37.23 6.17
CA SER A 472 -12.18 38.27 5.14
C SER A 472 -10.76 38.49 4.58
N ALA A 473 -10.63 39.46 3.67
CA ALA A 473 -9.31 39.82 3.11
C ALA A 473 -8.33 40.36 4.17
N ASP A 474 -8.83 41.01 5.21
CA ASP A 474 -8.04 41.72 6.22
C ASP A 474 -7.62 40.85 7.42
N THR A 475 -8.08 39.61 7.49
CA THR A 475 -7.72 38.67 8.57
C THR A 475 -6.74 37.62 8.11
N GLY A 476 -6.01 36.98 9.04
CA GLY A 476 -5.16 35.82 8.78
C GLY A 476 -5.93 34.52 8.50
N VAL A 477 -7.26 34.60 8.46
CA VAL A 477 -8.15 33.47 8.23
C VAL A 477 -8.61 33.43 6.77
N MET A 478 -8.64 32.21 6.19
CA MET A 478 -9.14 31.97 4.84
C MET A 478 -10.26 30.93 4.86
N ASN A 479 -11.32 31.18 4.10
CA ASN A 479 -12.37 30.22 3.92
C ASN A 479 -11.96 29.05 3.00
N GLY A 480 -12.46 27.86 3.29
CA GLY A 480 -12.39 26.68 2.44
C GLY A 480 -13.76 25.99 2.34
N ALA A 481 -14.15 25.60 1.14
CA ALA A 481 -15.41 24.92 0.88
C ALA A 481 -15.20 23.47 0.52
N MET A 482 -15.87 22.55 1.20
CA MET A 482 -16.01 21.17 0.69
C MET A 482 -17.05 21.15 -0.43
N MET A 483 -16.58 20.79 -1.62
CA MET A 483 -17.43 20.78 -2.82
C MET A 483 -18.48 19.70 -2.76
N PHE A 484 -19.65 20.02 -3.27
CA PHE A 484 -20.82 19.14 -3.29
C PHE A 484 -21.49 19.18 -4.67
N ASP A 485 -21.74 18.01 -5.24
CA ASP A 485 -22.52 17.92 -6.48
C ASP A 485 -24.01 18.05 -6.20
N VAL A 486 -24.52 19.25 -6.43
CA VAL A 486 -25.95 19.58 -6.21
C VAL A 486 -26.88 18.77 -7.12
N LYS A 487 -26.42 18.38 -8.34
CA LYS A 487 -27.25 17.61 -9.30
C LYS A 487 -27.46 16.18 -8.84
N ASN A 488 -26.36 15.52 -8.47
CA ASN A 488 -26.38 14.13 -8.02
C ASN A 488 -26.56 14.03 -6.50
N ILE A 489 -26.49 15.15 -5.79
CA ILE A 489 -26.51 15.29 -4.31
C ILE A 489 -25.53 14.27 -3.69
N ALA A 490 -24.29 14.38 -4.09
CA ALA A 490 -23.20 13.56 -3.60
C ALA A 490 -22.02 14.44 -3.19
N PRO A 491 -21.31 14.10 -2.11
CA PRO A 491 -20.08 14.79 -1.76
C PRO A 491 -19.03 14.52 -2.84
N MET A 492 -18.31 15.56 -3.23
CA MET A 492 -17.17 15.45 -4.15
C MET A 492 -15.86 15.19 -3.42
N PHE A 493 -15.81 15.35 -2.11
CA PHE A 493 -14.63 15.23 -1.24
C PHE A 493 -13.46 16.14 -1.67
N LYS A 494 -13.72 17.17 -2.48
CA LYS A 494 -12.74 18.12 -2.96
C LYS A 494 -12.82 19.39 -2.15
N LEU A 495 -11.69 19.85 -1.63
CA LEU A 495 -11.57 21.15 -0.94
C LEU A 495 -11.28 22.23 -1.96
N GLU A 496 -12.04 23.34 -1.91
CA GLU A 496 -11.81 24.55 -2.69
C GLU A 496 -11.49 25.71 -1.72
N MET A 497 -10.32 26.30 -1.89
CA MET A 497 -9.82 27.36 -1.02
C MET A 497 -10.31 28.75 -1.47
N GLY A 498 -10.45 29.68 -0.52
CA GLY A 498 -10.86 31.05 -0.78
C GLY A 498 -12.38 31.23 -0.94
N LEU A 499 -13.17 30.18 -0.74
CA LEU A 499 -14.63 30.24 -0.82
C LEU A 499 -15.25 29.68 0.47
N PRO A 500 -16.27 30.34 1.03
CA PRO A 500 -17.04 29.77 2.11
C PRO A 500 -17.97 28.64 1.57
N GLY A 501 -18.02 27.52 2.28
CA GLY A 501 -18.88 26.37 1.94
C GLY A 501 -20.33 26.58 2.39
N ASN A 502 -21.24 25.98 1.64
CA ASN A 502 -22.66 25.93 1.97
C ASN A 502 -23.03 24.56 2.60
N SER A 503 -23.98 24.56 3.52
CA SER A 503 -24.47 23.32 4.17
C SER A 503 -25.38 22.49 3.27
N PHE A 504 -26.00 23.10 2.24
CA PHE A 504 -26.99 22.49 1.33
C PHE A 504 -28.14 21.78 2.04
N ALA A 505 -28.49 22.26 3.24
CA ALA A 505 -29.52 21.64 4.10
C ALA A 505 -30.90 21.57 3.41
N PHE A 506 -31.34 22.63 2.77
CA PHE A 506 -32.63 22.66 2.10
C PHE A 506 -32.65 21.77 0.86
N GLU A 507 -31.60 21.73 0.07
CA GLU A 507 -31.47 20.83 -1.08
C GLU A 507 -31.46 19.37 -0.67
N LEU A 508 -30.75 19.07 0.41
CA LEU A 508 -30.71 17.72 0.97
C LEU A 508 -32.10 17.30 1.45
N ALA A 509 -32.82 18.19 2.14
CA ALA A 509 -34.20 17.98 2.61
C ALA A 509 -35.16 17.72 1.43
N ARG A 510 -35.07 18.49 0.33
CA ARG A 510 -35.82 18.24 -0.90
C ARG A 510 -35.57 16.86 -1.46
N LYS A 511 -34.33 16.46 -1.53
CA LYS A 511 -34.00 15.15 -2.09
C LYS A 511 -34.40 13.99 -1.21
N MET A 512 -34.38 14.17 0.11
CA MET A 512 -34.85 13.17 1.07
C MET A 512 -36.39 13.05 1.08
N GLY A 513 -37.09 13.88 0.28
CA GLY A 513 -38.53 13.79 0.06
C GLY A 513 -39.34 14.56 1.09
N LEU A 514 -38.78 15.55 1.79
CA LEU A 514 -39.57 16.43 2.63
C LEU A 514 -40.52 17.23 1.72
N PRO A 515 -41.82 17.41 2.13
CA PRO A 515 -42.79 18.19 1.37
C PRO A 515 -42.29 19.62 1.11
N GLU A 516 -42.51 20.12 -0.12
CA GLU A 516 -42.04 21.47 -0.51
C GLU A 516 -42.66 22.57 0.34
N THR A 517 -43.87 22.34 0.89
CA THR A 517 -44.54 23.25 1.82
C THR A 517 -43.75 23.44 3.12
N ILE A 518 -43.19 22.34 3.68
CA ILE A 518 -42.38 22.39 4.90
C ILE A 518 -41.05 23.08 4.60
N ILE A 519 -40.44 22.81 3.44
CA ILE A 519 -39.15 23.43 3.07
C ILE A 519 -39.31 24.93 2.87
N LYS A 520 -40.39 25.38 2.19
CA LYS A 520 -40.70 26.82 2.04
C LYS A 520 -40.98 27.52 3.35
N ASP A 521 -41.71 26.88 4.27
CA ASP A 521 -41.92 27.41 5.62
C ASP A 521 -40.59 27.51 6.39
N ALA A 522 -39.73 26.49 6.29
CA ALA A 522 -38.42 26.51 6.87
C ALA A 522 -37.51 27.61 6.27
N GLU A 523 -37.53 27.81 4.95
CA GLU A 523 -36.81 28.89 4.28
C GLU A 523 -37.28 30.27 4.76
N MET A 524 -38.58 30.47 4.95
CA MET A 524 -39.14 31.71 5.50
C MET A 524 -38.73 31.96 6.96
N ARG A 525 -38.72 30.91 7.78
CA ARG A 525 -38.30 30.99 9.21
C ARG A 525 -36.81 31.23 9.36
N ALA A 526 -35.97 30.74 8.42
CA ALA A 526 -34.52 30.96 8.42
C ALA A 526 -34.14 32.43 8.16
N GLY A 527 -35.03 33.26 7.65
CA GLY A 527 -34.85 34.68 7.39
C GLY A 527 -34.25 34.99 5.99
N GLU A 528 -34.63 36.16 5.45
CA GLU A 528 -34.21 36.58 4.11
C GLU A 528 -32.72 36.80 3.99
N GLU A 529 -32.05 37.24 5.05
CA GLU A 529 -30.58 37.42 5.08
C GLU A 529 -29.85 36.10 4.92
N PHE A 530 -30.22 35.04 5.65
CA PHE A 530 -29.60 33.71 5.55
C PHE A 530 -29.80 33.12 4.16
N VAL A 531 -31.04 33.19 3.62
CA VAL A 531 -31.35 32.70 2.27
C VAL A 531 -30.60 33.50 1.20
N GLY A 532 -30.47 34.84 1.40
CA GLY A 532 -29.70 35.72 0.53
C GLY A 532 -28.22 35.39 0.46
N ILE A 533 -27.60 35.19 1.61
CA ILE A 533 -26.16 34.77 1.72
C ILE A 533 -25.95 33.42 1.03
N GLU A 534 -26.80 32.41 1.34
CA GLU A 534 -26.71 31.10 0.69
C GLU A 534 -26.86 31.17 -0.83
N ARG A 535 -27.79 31.99 -1.32
CA ARG A 535 -28.02 32.20 -2.78
C ARG A 535 -26.81 32.85 -3.45
N ASN A 536 -26.15 33.83 -2.80
CA ASN A 536 -24.94 34.46 -3.31
C ASN A 536 -23.75 33.48 -3.31
N LEU A 537 -23.59 32.69 -2.26
CA LEU A 537 -22.55 31.64 -2.19
C LEU A 537 -22.70 30.62 -3.32
N ARG A 538 -23.96 30.21 -3.62
CA ARG A 538 -24.26 29.32 -4.77
C ARG A 538 -23.85 29.94 -6.11
N LYS A 539 -24.11 31.23 -6.30
CA LYS A 539 -23.76 31.95 -7.54
C LYS A 539 -22.24 32.01 -7.72
N ILE A 540 -21.52 32.27 -6.64
CA ILE A 540 -20.04 32.28 -6.62
C ILE A 540 -19.51 30.88 -6.94
N ALA A 541 -20.03 29.83 -6.32
CA ALA A 541 -19.61 28.45 -6.55
C ALA A 541 -19.84 28.02 -8.02
N ARG A 542 -20.98 28.40 -8.63
CA ARG A 542 -21.26 28.13 -10.05
C ARG A 542 -20.28 28.85 -10.98
N ASN A 543 -20.01 30.13 -10.73
CA ASN A 543 -19.09 30.92 -11.54
C ASN A 543 -17.66 30.37 -11.46
N ARG A 544 -17.27 29.96 -10.26
CA ARG A 544 -15.94 29.37 -10.04
C ARG A 544 -15.80 28.01 -10.77
N LYS A 545 -16.83 27.14 -10.71
CA LYS A 545 -16.82 25.89 -11.46
C LYS A 545 -16.66 26.10 -12.96
N ALA A 546 -17.34 27.09 -13.52
CA ALA A 546 -17.18 27.45 -14.94
C ALA A 546 -15.77 27.96 -15.27
N LEU A 547 -15.14 28.64 -14.31
CA LEU A 547 -13.75 29.12 -14.43
C LEU A 547 -12.75 27.96 -14.36
N ASP A 548 -12.96 27.03 -13.44
CA ASP A 548 -12.12 25.84 -13.27
C ASP A 548 -12.17 24.92 -14.50
N GLU A 549 -13.36 24.71 -15.07
CA GLU A 549 -13.49 23.97 -16.33
C GLU A 549 -12.71 24.63 -17.49
N LYS A 550 -12.67 25.98 -17.51
CA LYS A 550 -11.84 26.72 -18.50
C LYS A 550 -10.35 26.57 -18.20
N LEU A 551 -9.93 26.64 -16.94
CA LEU A 551 -8.55 26.47 -16.52
C LEU A 551 -8.03 25.05 -16.80
N GLU A 552 -8.86 24.03 -16.58
CA GLU A 552 -8.51 22.64 -16.92
C GLU A 552 -8.29 22.47 -18.44
N ARG A 553 -9.12 23.11 -19.27
CA ARG A 553 -8.90 23.13 -20.73
C ARG A 553 -7.58 23.81 -21.10
N ILE A 554 -7.26 24.93 -20.44
CA ILE A 554 -5.99 25.64 -20.68
C ILE A 554 -4.81 24.76 -20.25
N LYS A 555 -4.84 24.14 -19.06
CA LYS A 555 -3.79 23.22 -18.59
C LYS A 555 -3.60 22.03 -19.53
N HIS A 556 -4.69 21.48 -20.06
CA HIS A 556 -4.59 20.39 -21.04
C HIS A 556 -3.93 20.86 -22.34
N THR A 557 -4.22 22.10 -22.75
CA THR A 557 -3.59 22.71 -23.94
C THR A 557 -2.10 22.99 -23.70
N ASP A 558 -1.74 23.50 -22.52
CA ASP A 558 -0.36 23.75 -22.11
C ASP A 558 0.46 22.44 -22.03
N LYS A 559 -0.09 21.41 -21.46
CA LYS A 559 0.56 20.09 -21.41
C LYS A 559 0.77 19.50 -22.82
N THR A 560 -0.15 19.79 -23.74
CA THR A 560 -0.01 19.39 -25.14
C THR A 560 1.08 20.18 -25.85
N LEU A 561 1.20 21.48 -25.54
CA LEU A 561 2.26 22.38 -26.04
C LEU A 561 3.63 21.97 -25.47
N GLU A 562 3.71 21.64 -24.20
CA GLU A 562 4.93 21.16 -23.54
C GLU A 562 5.43 19.85 -24.19
N ASN A 563 4.56 18.89 -24.39
CA ASN A 563 4.88 17.63 -25.07
C ASN A 563 5.35 17.84 -26.54
N ILE A 564 4.78 18.84 -27.21
CA ILE A 564 5.20 19.22 -28.57
C ILE A 564 6.60 19.87 -28.53
N THR A 565 6.85 20.73 -27.57
CA THR A 565 8.14 21.43 -27.38
C THR A 565 9.26 20.43 -27.06
N ASP A 566 9.02 19.48 -26.16
CA ASP A 566 9.95 18.42 -25.81
C ASP A 566 10.28 17.52 -27.02
N ARG A 567 9.28 17.27 -27.84
CA ARG A 567 9.45 16.48 -29.07
C ARG A 567 10.31 17.20 -30.07
N TYR A 568 10.12 18.52 -30.26
CA TYR A 568 10.98 19.34 -31.07
C TYR A 568 12.41 19.46 -30.55
N GLN A 569 12.59 19.55 -29.24
CA GLN A 569 13.94 19.59 -28.66
C GLN A 569 14.69 18.26 -28.87
N LYS A 570 14.02 17.12 -28.72
CA LYS A 570 14.60 15.80 -29.00
C LYS A 570 14.97 15.65 -30.49
N GLU A 571 14.10 16.09 -31.42
CA GLU A 571 14.39 16.09 -32.86
C GLU A 571 15.59 16.99 -33.19
N LEU A 572 15.69 18.16 -32.57
CA LEU A 572 16.83 19.06 -32.71
C LEU A 572 18.15 18.45 -32.19
N GLN A 573 18.11 17.75 -31.09
CA GLN A 573 19.28 17.04 -30.56
C GLN A 573 19.72 15.91 -31.49
N GLN A 574 18.78 15.13 -32.03
CA GLN A 574 19.08 14.08 -33.00
C GLN A 574 19.71 14.64 -34.26
N ILE A 575 19.19 15.77 -34.77
CA ILE A 575 19.77 16.44 -35.95
C ILE A 575 21.19 16.95 -35.68
N LYS A 576 21.44 17.52 -34.49
CA LYS A 576 22.80 17.95 -34.08
C LYS A 576 23.77 16.78 -33.97
N GLN A 577 23.31 15.64 -33.46
CA GLN A 577 24.11 14.44 -33.35
C GLN A 577 24.43 13.83 -34.72
N LEU A 578 23.44 13.74 -35.57
CA LEU A 578 23.64 13.28 -36.96
C LEU A 578 24.61 14.17 -37.75
N LYS A 579 24.50 15.50 -37.53
CA LYS A 579 25.46 16.45 -38.15
C LYS A 579 26.87 16.24 -37.62
N LYS A 580 27.07 15.92 -36.36
CA LYS A 580 28.37 15.64 -35.79
C LYS A 580 28.95 14.33 -36.34
N GLU A 581 28.15 13.27 -36.44
CA GLU A 581 28.55 11.99 -37.02
C GLU A 581 28.96 12.11 -38.48
N ILE A 582 28.22 12.88 -39.29
CA ILE A 582 28.56 13.16 -40.69
C ILE A 582 29.89 13.94 -40.80
N LEU A 583 30.12 14.91 -39.91
CA LEU A 583 31.38 15.66 -39.87
C LEU A 583 32.58 14.80 -39.46
N ASP A 584 32.39 13.91 -38.48
CA ASP A 584 33.45 13.01 -38.04
C ASP A 584 33.77 11.94 -39.07
N GLN A 585 32.76 11.48 -39.82
CA GLN A 585 32.96 10.57 -40.94
C GLN A 585 33.70 11.24 -42.13
N ALA A 586 33.29 12.48 -42.43
CA ALA A 586 33.98 13.26 -43.48
C ALA A 586 35.45 13.58 -43.11
N LYS A 587 35.76 13.78 -41.82
CA LYS A 587 37.16 13.91 -41.37
C LYS A 587 37.96 12.65 -41.56
N LYS A 588 37.42 11.47 -41.21
CA LYS A 588 38.08 10.18 -41.39
C LYS A 588 38.35 9.90 -42.89
N GLU A 589 37.36 10.13 -43.73
CA GLU A 589 37.52 9.98 -45.18
C GLU A 589 38.62 10.94 -45.74
N ALA A 590 38.66 12.18 -45.25
CA ALA A 590 39.70 13.13 -45.63
C ALA A 590 41.10 12.69 -45.17
N GLU A 591 41.24 12.13 -43.96
CA GLU A 591 42.49 11.57 -43.45
C GLU A 591 42.97 10.35 -44.27
N GLU A 592 42.05 9.48 -44.69
CA GLU A 592 42.38 8.34 -45.58
C GLU A 592 42.87 8.79 -46.96
N ILE A 593 42.22 9.80 -47.53
CA ILE A 593 42.62 10.40 -48.80
C ILE A 593 44.04 11.01 -48.70
N ILE A 594 44.33 11.72 -47.61
CA ILE A 594 45.64 12.32 -47.36
C ILE A 594 46.72 11.22 -47.18
N LYS A 595 46.41 10.14 -46.45
CA LYS A 595 47.29 8.99 -46.31
C LYS A 595 47.58 8.28 -47.63
N GLY A 596 46.52 8.13 -48.46
CA GLY A 596 46.62 7.59 -49.81
C GLY A 596 47.52 8.44 -50.72
N ALA A 597 47.32 9.76 -50.71
CA ALA A 597 48.12 10.72 -51.44
C ALA A 597 49.60 10.70 -51.00
N ASN A 598 49.86 10.70 -49.70
CA ASN A 598 51.25 10.62 -49.19
C ASN A 598 51.92 9.32 -49.61
N ARG A 599 51.24 8.19 -49.60
CA ARG A 599 51.75 6.89 -50.04
C ARG A 599 52.10 6.90 -51.56
N GLN A 600 51.27 7.58 -52.33
CA GLN A 600 51.54 7.70 -53.75
C GLN A 600 52.72 8.64 -54.05
N VAL A 601 52.87 9.73 -53.31
CA VAL A 601 54.05 10.61 -53.35
C VAL A 601 55.33 9.86 -52.97
N GLU A 602 55.30 9.08 -51.87
CA GLU A 602 56.43 8.26 -51.44
C GLU A 602 56.81 7.22 -52.52
N ASN A 603 55.88 6.52 -53.08
CA ASN A 603 56.04 5.57 -54.15
C ASN A 603 56.66 6.27 -55.35
N THR A 604 56.17 7.46 -55.71
CA THR A 604 56.73 8.26 -56.88
C THR A 604 58.16 8.68 -56.62
N ILE A 605 58.44 9.13 -55.38
CA ILE A 605 59.84 9.47 -54.95
C ILE A 605 60.72 8.24 -54.99
N ARG A 606 60.22 7.08 -54.60
CA ARG A 606 60.96 5.81 -54.61
C ARG A 606 61.26 5.39 -56.06
N THR A 607 60.32 5.42 -56.99
CA THR A 607 60.50 5.12 -58.37
C THR A 607 61.45 6.08 -59.05
N ILE A 608 61.47 7.36 -58.73
CA ILE A 608 62.41 8.37 -59.21
C ILE A 608 63.86 8.08 -58.70
N ARG A 609 63.98 7.59 -57.42
CA ARG A 609 65.28 7.21 -56.83
C ARG A 609 65.81 5.93 -57.46
N GLU A 610 64.99 4.92 -57.67
CA GLU A 610 65.35 3.61 -58.21
C GLU A 610 65.75 3.66 -59.74
N SER A 611 65.19 4.60 -60.48
CA SER A 611 65.48 4.82 -61.94
C SER A 611 66.69 5.72 -62.21
N GLN A 612 67.51 6.01 -61.16
CA GLN A 612 68.76 6.83 -61.30
C GLN A 612 68.56 8.19 -62.03
N ALA A 613 67.38 8.79 -61.92
CA ALA A 613 67.00 10.10 -62.36
C ALA A 613 67.02 10.23 -63.88
N GLU A 614 66.81 9.18 -64.70
CA GLU A 614 66.57 9.27 -66.09
C GLU A 614 65.39 10.23 -66.48
N LYS A 615 65.65 11.12 -67.42
CA LYS A 615 64.80 12.29 -67.70
C LYS A 615 63.39 11.88 -68.16
N GLU A 616 63.24 10.73 -68.80
CA GLU A 616 61.94 10.18 -69.26
C GLU A 616 61.13 9.55 -68.16
N SER A 617 61.73 8.72 -67.33
CA SER A 617 61.00 8.05 -66.16
C SER A 617 60.61 9.03 -65.07
N THR A 618 61.38 10.13 -64.90
CA THR A 618 61.00 11.22 -63.96
C THR A 618 59.85 12.05 -64.50
N GLN A 619 59.72 12.17 -65.79
CA GLN A 619 58.65 12.90 -66.40
C GLN A 619 57.33 12.08 -66.40
N GLU A 620 57.42 10.75 -66.60
CA GLU A 620 56.26 9.83 -66.46
C GLU A 620 55.77 9.75 -65.01
N ALA A 621 56.66 9.65 -64.04
CA ALA A 621 56.30 9.61 -62.62
C ALA A 621 55.64 10.92 -62.13
N ARG A 622 56.12 12.08 -62.60
CA ARG A 622 55.45 13.40 -62.37
C ARG A 622 54.06 13.47 -62.98
N LYS A 623 53.96 12.96 -64.20
CA LYS A 623 52.66 12.95 -64.93
C LYS A 623 51.64 12.08 -64.25
N GLY A 624 52.05 10.87 -63.78
CA GLY A 624 51.20 9.98 -63.00
C GLY A 624 50.73 10.60 -61.66
N LEU A 625 51.60 11.40 -60.97
CA LEU A 625 51.22 12.14 -59.79
C LEU A 625 50.23 13.28 -60.10
N GLN A 626 50.45 13.97 -61.22
CA GLN A 626 49.59 15.07 -61.65
C GLN A 626 48.20 14.58 -62.11
N ASP A 627 48.17 13.44 -62.80
CA ASP A 627 46.94 12.74 -63.15
C ASP A 627 46.16 12.26 -61.96
N PHE A 628 46.85 11.68 -60.99
CA PHE A 628 46.25 11.26 -59.69
C PHE A 628 45.67 12.45 -58.90
N MET A 629 46.40 13.57 -58.81
CA MET A 629 45.89 14.81 -58.18
C MET A 629 44.67 15.39 -58.91
N SER A 630 44.65 15.34 -60.23
CA SER A 630 43.51 15.80 -61.03
C SER A 630 42.27 14.91 -60.90
N ILE A 631 42.48 13.58 -60.81
CA ILE A 631 41.40 12.61 -60.54
C ILE A 631 40.85 12.78 -59.12
N LEU A 632 41.71 13.01 -58.15
CA LEU A 632 41.28 13.28 -56.74
C LEU A 632 40.48 14.58 -56.61
N ALA A 633 40.91 15.65 -57.35
CA ALA A 633 40.22 16.91 -57.35
C ALA A 633 38.83 16.80 -57.98
N ALA A 634 38.74 16.11 -59.11
CA ALA A 634 37.49 15.87 -59.82
C ALA A 634 36.52 14.99 -59.07
N LYS A 635 37.04 13.94 -58.34
CA LYS A 635 36.24 13.05 -57.56
C LYS A 635 35.68 13.77 -56.31
N LYS A 636 36.48 14.65 -55.71
CA LYS A 636 36.08 15.48 -54.57
C LYS A 636 34.98 16.48 -54.94
N GLU A 637 35.07 17.07 -56.10
CA GLU A 637 34.03 18.02 -56.60
C GLU A 637 32.72 17.32 -56.96
N GLN A 638 32.83 16.11 -57.51
CA GLN A 638 31.66 15.31 -57.87
C GLN A 638 30.96 14.73 -56.61
N GLU A 639 31.71 14.20 -55.66
CA GLU A 639 31.18 13.70 -54.36
C GLU A 639 30.56 14.84 -53.52
N GLN A 640 31.12 16.04 -53.58
CA GLN A 640 30.58 17.20 -52.88
C GLN A 640 29.25 17.63 -53.49
N LYS A 641 29.15 17.67 -54.79
CA LYS A 641 27.87 17.95 -55.50
C LYS A 641 26.81 16.90 -55.28
N GLU A 642 27.16 15.62 -55.28
CA GLU A 642 26.23 14.53 -55.02
C GLU A 642 25.74 14.53 -53.55
N LYS A 643 26.61 14.88 -52.59
CA LYS A 643 26.25 15.02 -51.16
C LYS A 643 25.32 16.23 -50.95
N ASP A 644 25.60 17.35 -51.54
CA ASP A 644 24.77 18.57 -51.43
C ASP A 644 23.41 18.36 -52.09
N ASP A 645 23.34 17.75 -53.26
CA ASP A 645 22.10 17.37 -53.96
C ASP A 645 21.28 16.33 -53.15
N TYR A 646 21.96 15.36 -52.52
CA TYR A 646 21.30 14.37 -51.71
C TYR A 646 20.70 15.00 -50.45
N ILE A 647 21.43 15.88 -49.75
CA ILE A 647 20.98 16.61 -48.55
C ILE A 647 19.79 17.52 -48.92
N GLU A 648 19.90 18.27 -49.97
CA GLU A 648 18.81 19.16 -50.43
C GLU A 648 17.55 18.38 -50.83
N LYS A 649 17.74 17.25 -51.51
CA LYS A 649 16.64 16.35 -51.88
C LYS A 649 15.95 15.73 -50.66
N LYS A 650 16.71 15.39 -49.60
CA LYS A 650 16.18 14.84 -48.39
C LYS A 650 15.49 15.89 -47.51
N ILE A 651 16.02 17.11 -47.46
CA ILE A 651 15.37 18.25 -46.79
C ILE A 651 14.04 18.58 -47.49
N ARG A 652 14.01 18.67 -48.83
CA ARG A 652 12.77 18.88 -49.59
C ARG A 652 11.75 17.76 -49.40
N GLN A 653 12.20 16.49 -49.29
CA GLN A 653 11.31 15.36 -49.00
C GLN A 653 10.74 15.40 -47.60
N LEU A 654 11.52 15.81 -46.61
CA LEU A 654 11.07 15.94 -45.20
C LEU A 654 10.08 17.10 -45.03
N ASP A 655 10.33 18.22 -45.70
CA ASP A 655 9.43 19.37 -45.65
C ASP A 655 8.12 19.11 -46.43
N ALA A 656 8.20 18.47 -47.56
CA ALA A 656 7.01 18.03 -48.32
C ALA A 656 6.19 16.98 -47.54
N ARG A 657 6.85 16.11 -46.74
CA ARG A 657 6.18 15.13 -45.92
C ARG A 657 5.50 15.79 -44.71
N LYS A 658 6.13 16.83 -44.13
CA LYS A 658 5.56 17.66 -43.05
C LYS A 658 4.35 18.46 -43.51
N GLU A 659 4.41 19.08 -44.66
CA GLU A 659 3.28 19.81 -45.22
C GLU A 659 2.11 18.89 -45.60
N ARG A 660 2.38 17.74 -46.21
CA ARG A 660 1.34 16.73 -46.47
C ARG A 660 0.70 16.17 -45.23
N GLN A 661 1.46 16.02 -44.13
CA GLN A 661 0.92 15.60 -42.85
C GLN A 661 0.09 16.71 -42.18
N LYS A 662 0.50 17.96 -42.28
CA LYS A 662 -0.27 19.13 -41.81
C LYS A 662 -1.59 19.25 -42.55
N GLN A 663 -1.55 19.18 -43.89
CA GLN A 663 -2.74 19.25 -44.75
C GLN A 663 -3.70 18.08 -44.51
N ARG A 664 -3.20 16.84 -44.35
CA ARG A 664 -4.02 15.67 -43.99
C ARG A 664 -4.66 15.76 -42.62
N LYS A 665 -3.96 16.37 -41.63
CA LYS A 665 -4.53 16.57 -40.30
C LYS A 665 -5.59 17.68 -40.28
N ALA A 666 -5.38 18.74 -41.00
CA ALA A 666 -6.36 19.82 -41.16
C ALA A 666 -7.61 19.33 -41.93
N GLN A 667 -7.44 18.60 -43.05
CA GLN A 667 -8.56 18.00 -43.78
C GLN A 667 -9.36 16.99 -42.95
N LYS A 668 -8.68 16.11 -42.18
CA LYS A 668 -9.37 15.17 -41.29
C LYS A 668 -10.07 15.83 -40.11
N ALA A 669 -9.60 16.98 -39.63
CA ALA A 669 -10.28 17.74 -38.59
C ALA A 669 -11.53 18.45 -39.17
N ASP A 670 -11.44 19.03 -40.37
CA ASP A 670 -12.59 19.65 -41.05
C ASP A 670 -13.64 18.60 -41.46
N GLU A 671 -13.22 17.46 -42.02
CA GLU A 671 -14.10 16.35 -42.35
C GLU A 671 -14.85 15.79 -41.14
N ARG A 672 -14.17 15.64 -40.00
CA ARG A 672 -14.82 15.22 -38.73
C ARG A 672 -15.85 16.24 -38.24
N SER A 673 -15.48 17.52 -38.25
CA SER A 673 -16.40 18.58 -37.82
C SER A 673 -17.62 18.69 -38.75
N GLN A 674 -17.45 18.53 -40.05
CA GLN A 674 -18.55 18.51 -41.01
C GLN A 674 -19.40 17.23 -40.86
N GLN A 675 -18.77 16.09 -40.64
CA GLN A 675 -19.48 14.81 -40.43
C GLN A 675 -20.30 14.80 -39.15
N GLU A 676 -19.77 15.31 -38.02
CA GLU A 676 -20.50 15.46 -36.75
C GLU A 676 -21.68 16.46 -36.91
N LEU A 677 -21.51 17.55 -37.69
CA LEU A 677 -22.58 18.51 -37.92
C LEU A 677 -23.69 17.93 -38.82
N MET A 678 -23.32 17.16 -39.87
CA MET A 678 -24.28 16.45 -40.74
C MET A 678 -25.02 15.33 -39.98
N GLU A 679 -24.31 14.56 -39.12
CA GLU A 679 -24.91 13.52 -38.30
C GLU A 679 -25.91 14.11 -37.31
N MET A 680 -25.58 15.23 -36.64
CA MET A 680 -26.49 15.92 -35.75
C MET A 680 -27.74 16.47 -36.46
N GLN A 681 -27.57 17.06 -37.66
CA GLN A 681 -28.68 17.56 -38.46
C GLN A 681 -29.55 16.41 -39.00
N ALA A 682 -28.94 15.32 -39.45
CA ALA A 682 -29.66 14.14 -39.90
C ALA A 682 -30.43 13.43 -38.76
N GLU A 683 -29.87 13.41 -37.56
CA GLU A 683 -30.49 12.83 -36.37
C GLU A 683 -31.66 13.70 -35.90
N GLN A 684 -31.53 15.02 -35.90
CA GLN A 684 -32.64 15.93 -35.64
C GLN A 684 -33.79 15.79 -36.63
N GLN A 685 -33.48 15.74 -37.91
CA GLN A 685 -34.50 15.54 -38.96
C GLN A 685 -35.20 14.18 -38.88
N ARG A 686 -34.46 13.12 -38.55
CA ARG A 686 -35.04 11.80 -38.31
C ARG A 686 -35.94 11.77 -37.07
N LEU A 687 -35.58 12.47 -36.01
CA LEU A 687 -36.35 12.58 -34.78
C LEU A 687 -37.65 13.38 -34.99
N GLU A 688 -37.59 14.47 -35.76
CA GLU A 688 -38.77 15.27 -36.08
C GLU A 688 -39.71 14.50 -37.04
N ALA A 689 -39.20 13.82 -38.03
CA ALA A 689 -40.00 12.97 -38.92
C ALA A 689 -40.64 11.79 -38.21
N PHE A 690 -39.91 11.21 -37.20
CA PHE A 690 -40.43 10.13 -36.36
C PHE A 690 -41.54 10.60 -35.45
N ARG A 691 -41.44 11.81 -34.86
CA ARG A 691 -42.43 12.38 -33.96
C ARG A 691 -43.70 12.83 -34.69
N SER A 692 -43.61 13.30 -35.96
CA SER A 692 -44.73 13.78 -36.79
C SER A 692 -45.49 12.67 -37.52
N ALA A 693 -44.96 11.45 -37.56
CA ALA A 693 -45.63 10.34 -38.23
C ALA A 693 -46.94 9.90 -37.49
N PRO A 694 -48.00 9.46 -38.22
CA PRO A 694 -49.27 9.07 -37.61
C PRO A 694 -49.11 7.89 -36.66
N LEU A 695 -49.72 7.99 -35.47
CA LEU A 695 -49.64 6.98 -34.40
C LEU A 695 -50.33 5.66 -34.82
N LYS A 696 -49.76 4.55 -34.48
CA LYS A 696 -50.29 3.18 -34.66
C LYS A 696 -50.41 2.47 -33.33
N ALA A 697 -51.32 1.47 -33.26
CA ALA A 697 -51.45 0.62 -32.09
C ALA A 697 -50.12 -0.13 -31.83
N GLY A 698 -49.69 -0.25 -30.57
CA GLY A 698 -48.42 -0.82 -30.10
C GLY A 698 -47.26 0.20 -30.01
N GLU A 699 -47.47 1.46 -30.45
CA GLU A 699 -46.41 2.48 -30.36
C GLU A 699 -46.34 3.12 -28.96
N LYS A 700 -45.16 3.63 -28.63
CA LYS A 700 -44.85 4.21 -27.33
C LYS A 700 -45.00 5.72 -27.37
N VAL A 701 -45.75 6.26 -26.40
CA VAL A 701 -46.12 7.67 -26.37
C VAL A 701 -45.89 8.26 -24.98
N ARG A 702 -45.67 9.57 -24.94
CA ARG A 702 -45.63 10.39 -23.73
C ARG A 702 -46.83 11.33 -23.71
N VAL A 703 -47.46 11.43 -22.59
CA VAL A 703 -48.55 12.41 -22.34
C VAL A 703 -47.90 13.77 -22.04
N LYS A 704 -48.18 14.79 -22.85
CA LYS A 704 -47.54 16.12 -22.77
C LYS A 704 -47.82 16.86 -21.45
N GLU A 705 -49.00 16.63 -20.84
CA GLU A 705 -49.39 17.35 -19.63
C GLU A 705 -48.68 16.88 -18.34
N ASN A 706 -48.44 15.60 -18.22
CA ASN A 706 -47.91 15.00 -16.99
C ASN A 706 -46.64 14.20 -17.18
N GLY A 707 -46.11 14.10 -18.42
CA GLY A 707 -44.86 13.39 -18.73
C GLY A 707 -44.95 11.86 -18.64
N MET A 708 -46.13 11.29 -18.33
CA MET A 708 -46.28 9.84 -18.20
C MET A 708 -46.08 9.14 -19.53
N VAL A 709 -45.49 7.95 -19.52
CA VAL A 709 -45.26 7.17 -20.74
C VAL A 709 -46.14 5.94 -20.75
N GLY A 710 -46.67 5.60 -21.93
CA GLY A 710 -47.57 4.48 -22.10
C GLY A 710 -47.51 3.91 -23.52
N GLU A 711 -48.30 2.85 -23.77
CA GLU A 711 -48.39 2.19 -25.06
C GLU A 711 -49.78 2.42 -25.68
N VAL A 712 -49.84 2.72 -26.95
CA VAL A 712 -51.06 2.96 -27.67
C VAL A 712 -51.84 1.65 -27.87
N ALA A 713 -53.03 1.52 -27.27
CA ALA A 713 -53.87 0.36 -27.44
C ALA A 713 -54.76 0.47 -28.69
N LYS A 714 -55.32 1.67 -28.96
CA LYS A 714 -56.22 1.90 -30.12
C LYS A 714 -56.20 3.36 -30.51
N VAL A 715 -56.15 3.61 -31.81
CA VAL A 715 -56.20 4.96 -32.40
C VAL A 715 -57.52 5.13 -33.10
N SER A 716 -58.22 6.27 -32.91
CA SER A 716 -59.36 6.68 -33.65
C SER A 716 -59.20 8.09 -34.21
N ALA A 717 -60.02 8.53 -35.15
CA ALA A 717 -59.81 9.77 -35.90
C ALA A 717 -59.67 11.06 -35.03
N LYS A 718 -60.14 11.09 -33.77
CA LYS A 718 -60.03 12.23 -32.85
C LYS A 718 -59.44 11.92 -31.46
N ALA A 719 -59.15 10.65 -31.16
CA ALA A 719 -58.69 10.26 -29.84
C ALA A 719 -57.85 8.97 -29.88
N VAL A 720 -56.93 8.86 -28.94
CA VAL A 720 -56.05 7.69 -28.75
C VAL A 720 -56.35 7.09 -27.34
N VAL A 721 -56.33 5.77 -27.26
CA VAL A 721 -56.38 5.04 -25.99
C VAL A 721 -54.94 4.59 -25.69
N VAL A 722 -54.40 5.09 -24.56
CA VAL A 722 -53.01 4.79 -24.10
C VAL A 722 -53.11 3.97 -22.82
N ILE A 723 -52.36 2.87 -22.78
CA ILE A 723 -52.20 2.05 -21.56
C ILE A 723 -50.97 2.58 -20.84
N ILE A 724 -51.18 3.08 -19.60
CA ILE A 724 -50.14 3.58 -18.71
C ILE A 724 -50.10 2.65 -17.49
N GLY A 725 -49.10 1.73 -17.42
CA GLY A 725 -49.12 0.67 -16.40
C GLY A 725 -50.31 -0.26 -16.54
N ASN A 726 -51.21 -0.31 -15.54
CA ASN A 726 -52.43 -1.14 -15.55
C ASN A 726 -53.72 -0.35 -15.86
N ILE A 727 -53.57 0.92 -16.23
CA ILE A 727 -54.73 1.81 -16.46
C ILE A 727 -54.81 2.19 -17.93
N SER A 728 -55.99 2.04 -18.56
CA SER A 728 -56.26 2.54 -19.90
C SER A 728 -56.93 3.89 -19.85
N SER A 729 -56.39 4.88 -20.55
CA SER A 729 -56.96 6.24 -20.60
C SER A 729 -57.17 6.67 -22.03
N LYS A 730 -58.37 7.25 -22.29
CA LYS A 730 -58.71 7.79 -23.61
C LYS A 730 -58.47 9.30 -23.60
N MET A 731 -57.65 9.79 -24.53
CA MET A 731 -57.27 11.20 -24.62
C MET A 731 -57.14 11.67 -26.08
N PRO A 732 -57.24 13.00 -26.34
CA PRO A 732 -57.05 13.57 -27.68
C PRO A 732 -55.65 13.34 -28.24
N LEU A 733 -55.52 13.28 -29.58
CA LEU A 733 -54.27 13.01 -30.27
C LEU A 733 -53.22 14.09 -30.07
N ASP A 734 -53.60 15.34 -29.88
CA ASP A 734 -52.73 16.49 -29.64
C ASP A 734 -52.03 16.50 -28.28
N LYS A 735 -52.59 15.77 -27.29
CA LYS A 735 -52.05 15.64 -25.94
C LYS A 735 -50.97 14.53 -25.78
N VAL A 736 -50.70 13.78 -26.84
CA VAL A 736 -49.68 12.74 -26.82
C VAL A 736 -48.58 13.01 -27.80
N GLU A 737 -47.39 12.60 -27.48
CA GLU A 737 -46.20 12.69 -28.32
C GLU A 737 -45.59 11.31 -28.48
N ARG A 738 -45.21 10.94 -29.72
CA ARG A 738 -44.53 9.67 -29.99
C ARG A 738 -43.11 9.73 -29.48
N ILE A 739 -42.67 8.69 -28.76
CA ILE A 739 -41.34 8.59 -28.21
C ILE A 739 -40.63 7.32 -28.69
N THR A 740 -39.31 7.35 -28.70
CA THR A 740 -38.50 6.20 -29.07
C THR A 740 -38.53 5.13 -27.97
N SER A 741 -38.25 3.88 -28.34
CA SER A 741 -38.17 2.77 -27.37
C SER A 741 -37.11 3.00 -26.27
N ASN A 742 -36.08 3.78 -26.56
CA ASN A 742 -35.04 4.15 -25.60
C ASN A 742 -35.52 5.23 -24.62
N GLU A 743 -36.25 6.26 -25.12
CA GLU A 743 -36.90 7.27 -24.27
C GLU A 743 -37.97 6.65 -23.37
N PHE A 744 -38.74 5.68 -23.92
CA PHE A 744 -39.69 4.92 -23.13
C PHE A 744 -39.04 4.08 -22.01
N LYS A 745 -37.95 3.34 -22.34
CA LYS A 745 -37.20 2.55 -21.35
C LYS A 745 -36.56 3.43 -20.29
N SER A 746 -36.05 4.61 -20.67
CA SER A 746 -35.46 5.57 -19.74
C SER A 746 -36.50 6.14 -18.81
N ALA A 747 -37.67 6.55 -19.32
CA ALA A 747 -38.78 7.08 -18.54
C ALA A 747 -39.41 6.00 -17.61
N VAL A 748 -39.56 4.75 -18.08
CA VAL A 748 -39.99 3.62 -17.23
C VAL A 748 -38.93 3.29 -16.17
N LYS A 749 -37.64 3.46 -16.48
CA LYS A 749 -36.54 3.28 -15.52
C LYS A 749 -36.52 4.41 -14.48
N GLU A 750 -36.86 5.64 -14.87
CA GLU A 750 -37.04 6.77 -13.96
C GLU A 750 -38.29 6.58 -13.07
N VAL A 751 -39.40 6.15 -13.63
CA VAL A 751 -40.62 5.82 -12.87
C VAL A 751 -40.39 4.60 -11.96
N LYS A 752 -39.67 3.59 -12.41
CA LYS A 752 -39.22 2.48 -11.54
C LYS A 752 -38.21 2.92 -10.47
N ARG A 753 -37.40 3.95 -10.72
CA ARG A 753 -36.55 4.57 -9.69
C ARG A 753 -37.32 5.37 -8.67
N THR A 754 -38.43 5.99 -9.06
CA THR A 754 -39.33 6.74 -8.13
C THR A 754 -40.28 5.84 -7.36
N VAL A 755 -40.61 4.64 -7.87
CA VAL A 755 -41.50 3.67 -7.21
C VAL A 755 -40.72 2.58 -6.48
N SER A 756 -39.44 2.35 -6.77
CA SER A 756 -38.55 1.39 -6.09
C SER A 756 -37.63 2.06 -5.08
N ALA A 757 -38.17 2.91 -4.22
CA ALA A 757 -37.55 3.30 -2.95
C ALA A 757 -37.94 2.34 -1.81
N VAL A 758 -38.31 1.11 -2.10
CA VAL A 758 -38.13 -0.01 -1.19
C VAL A 758 -36.87 -0.70 -1.64
N LYS A 759 -35.77 -0.40 -0.96
CA LYS A 759 -34.52 -1.12 -1.08
C LYS A 759 -34.78 -2.58 -0.75
N ILE A 760 -34.86 -3.44 -1.75
CA ILE A 760 -34.54 -4.85 -1.59
C ILE A 760 -33.02 -4.90 -1.52
N ASP A 761 -32.56 -5.20 -0.32
CA ASP A 761 -31.17 -5.21 0.08
C ASP A 761 -30.41 -6.26 -0.76
N THR A 762 -29.65 -5.81 -1.74
CA THR A 762 -28.75 -6.67 -2.53
C THR A 762 -27.69 -7.36 -1.66
N SER A 763 -27.53 -6.93 -0.41
CA SER A 763 -26.66 -7.56 0.58
C SER A 763 -27.13 -8.98 0.94
N ILE A 764 -28.39 -9.31 0.79
CA ILE A 764 -28.94 -10.64 1.09
C ILE A 764 -28.47 -11.67 0.06
N ASN A 765 -28.38 -11.31 -1.21
CA ASN A 765 -27.89 -12.23 -2.26
C ASN A 765 -26.37 -12.45 -2.20
N GLU A 766 -25.58 -11.45 -1.83
CA GLU A 766 -24.14 -11.60 -1.59
C GLU A 766 -23.86 -12.40 -0.30
N ARG A 767 -24.66 -12.21 0.74
CA ARG A 767 -24.58 -13.02 1.96
C ARG A 767 -25.00 -14.46 1.72
N LYS A 768 -25.99 -14.73 0.87
CA LYS A 768 -26.40 -16.08 0.48
C LYS A 768 -25.29 -16.85 -0.25
N LEU A 769 -24.50 -16.17 -1.09
CA LEU A 769 -23.39 -16.77 -1.83
C LEU A 769 -22.18 -17.08 -0.96
N ASN A 770 -21.98 -16.34 0.15
CA ASN A 770 -20.83 -16.45 1.04
C ASN A 770 -21.14 -17.11 2.38
N PHE A 771 -22.38 -17.52 2.62
CA PHE A 771 -22.77 -18.12 3.89
C PHE A 771 -22.28 -19.57 3.99
N SER A 772 -21.42 -19.86 4.98
CA SER A 772 -20.99 -21.22 5.28
C SER A 772 -22.02 -21.91 6.17
N THR A 773 -22.41 -23.13 5.82
CA THR A 773 -23.30 -23.95 6.64
C THR A 773 -22.64 -24.57 7.88
N GLU A 774 -21.33 -24.28 8.09
CA GLU A 774 -20.57 -24.71 9.24
C GLU A 774 -19.91 -23.52 9.94
N LEU A 775 -20.02 -23.45 11.25
CA LEU A 775 -19.36 -22.48 12.13
C LEU A 775 -18.47 -23.20 13.13
N ASP A 776 -17.19 -22.86 13.19
CA ASP A 776 -16.24 -23.41 14.16
C ASP A 776 -15.97 -22.39 15.28
N VAL A 777 -16.30 -22.77 16.51
CA VAL A 777 -16.09 -21.98 17.74
C VAL A 777 -15.20 -22.70 18.76
N ARG A 778 -14.39 -23.64 18.31
CA ARG A 778 -13.46 -24.36 19.19
C ARG A 778 -12.37 -23.42 19.71
N GLY A 779 -12.12 -23.50 21.00
CA GLY A 779 -11.07 -22.69 21.66
C GLY A 779 -11.48 -21.26 21.97
N GLU A 780 -12.71 -20.86 21.67
CA GLU A 780 -13.23 -19.53 22.01
C GLU A 780 -13.73 -19.47 23.46
N ARG A 781 -13.72 -18.27 24.02
CA ARG A 781 -14.35 -18.03 25.33
C ARG A 781 -15.87 -18.06 25.20
N LEU A 782 -16.55 -18.48 26.26
CA LEU A 782 -18.02 -18.64 26.24
C LEU A 782 -18.75 -17.40 25.71
N ASN A 783 -18.41 -16.21 26.17
CA ASN A 783 -19.09 -14.97 25.77
C ASN A 783 -18.87 -14.67 24.26
N ASP A 784 -17.67 -14.90 23.73
CA ASP A 784 -17.34 -14.66 22.34
C ASP A 784 -18.04 -15.68 21.43
N ALA A 785 -18.08 -16.94 21.86
CA ALA A 785 -18.79 -18.00 21.15
C ALA A 785 -20.31 -17.77 21.13
N VAL A 786 -20.91 -17.30 22.22
CA VAL A 786 -22.33 -16.94 22.31
C VAL A 786 -22.67 -15.83 21.33
N GLU A 787 -21.89 -14.76 21.27
CA GLU A 787 -22.12 -13.66 20.36
C GLU A 787 -22.02 -14.08 18.88
N LYS A 788 -21.01 -14.87 18.53
CA LYS A 788 -20.83 -15.40 17.18
C LYS A 788 -21.94 -16.34 16.75
N VAL A 789 -22.31 -17.26 17.63
CA VAL A 789 -23.38 -18.24 17.35
C VAL A 789 -24.72 -17.54 17.19
N THR A 790 -25.03 -16.54 18.04
CA THR A 790 -26.28 -15.77 17.92
C THR A 790 -26.37 -15.11 16.55
N ARG A 791 -25.34 -14.37 16.12
CA ARG A 791 -25.31 -13.72 14.80
C ARG A 791 -25.42 -14.72 13.66
N TYR A 792 -24.72 -15.84 13.77
CA TYR A 792 -24.70 -16.86 12.74
C TYR A 792 -26.07 -17.55 12.57
N VAL A 793 -26.76 -17.86 13.66
CA VAL A 793 -28.11 -18.44 13.66
C VAL A 793 -29.12 -17.44 13.11
N ASP A 794 -29.05 -16.14 13.49
CA ASP A 794 -29.89 -15.09 12.94
C ASP A 794 -29.66 -14.92 11.42
N ASP A 795 -28.43 -14.95 10.95
CA ASP A 795 -28.09 -14.89 9.53
C ASP A 795 -28.65 -16.13 8.79
N ALA A 796 -28.54 -17.32 9.38
CA ALA A 796 -29.07 -18.56 8.79
C ALA A 796 -30.59 -18.51 8.63
N ILE A 797 -31.30 -18.02 9.63
CA ILE A 797 -32.77 -17.83 9.59
C ILE A 797 -33.14 -16.79 8.53
N MET A 798 -32.48 -15.64 8.50
CA MET A 798 -32.72 -14.59 7.49
C MET A 798 -32.46 -15.07 6.05
N LEU A 799 -31.50 -15.95 5.85
CA LEU A 799 -31.13 -16.50 4.54
C LEU A 799 -31.98 -17.71 4.13
N GLY A 800 -32.83 -18.22 5.01
CA GLY A 800 -33.70 -19.37 4.78
C GLY A 800 -32.93 -20.68 4.61
N VAL A 801 -31.86 -20.87 5.35
CA VAL A 801 -31.04 -22.09 5.36
C VAL A 801 -31.77 -23.14 6.19
N SER A 802 -31.92 -24.38 5.68
CA SER A 802 -32.69 -25.43 6.37
C SER A 802 -32.00 -26.01 7.61
N ASN A 803 -30.68 -26.05 7.62
CA ASN A 803 -29.89 -26.53 8.75
C ASN A 803 -28.47 -25.99 8.72
N VAL A 804 -27.81 -25.88 9.88
CA VAL A 804 -26.41 -25.49 10.06
C VAL A 804 -25.72 -26.36 11.11
N ARG A 805 -24.37 -26.40 11.03
CA ARG A 805 -23.52 -27.16 11.94
C ARG A 805 -22.64 -26.21 12.73
N ILE A 806 -22.61 -26.38 14.06
CA ILE A 806 -21.79 -25.58 14.97
C ILE A 806 -20.81 -26.52 15.67
N ILE A 807 -19.53 -26.28 15.43
CA ILE A 807 -18.42 -27.13 15.94
C ILE A 807 -17.84 -26.44 17.18
N HIS A 808 -18.14 -26.98 18.36
CA HIS A 808 -17.66 -26.43 19.65
C HIS A 808 -16.66 -27.35 20.36
N GLY A 809 -16.42 -28.53 19.80
CA GLY A 809 -15.49 -29.51 20.37
C GLY A 809 -16.08 -30.30 21.54
N LYS A 810 -15.37 -31.35 21.97
CA LYS A 810 -15.84 -32.25 23.05
C LYS A 810 -15.47 -31.78 24.47
N GLY A 811 -14.49 -30.91 24.66
CA GLY A 811 -14.01 -30.33 25.92
C GLY A 811 -14.69 -30.77 27.22
N THR A 812 -14.90 -29.87 28.15
CA THR A 812 -15.63 -30.11 29.40
C THR A 812 -17.17 -30.14 29.27
N GLY A 813 -17.69 -29.90 28.04
CA GLY A 813 -19.12 -29.85 27.75
C GLY A 813 -19.80 -28.51 28.00
N VAL A 814 -19.20 -27.62 28.77
CA VAL A 814 -19.81 -26.33 29.19
C VAL A 814 -20.22 -25.48 27.97
N LEU A 815 -19.35 -25.40 26.94
CA LEU A 815 -19.63 -24.61 25.73
C LEU A 815 -20.81 -25.21 24.95
N ARG A 816 -20.87 -26.54 24.84
CA ARG A 816 -21.98 -27.24 24.20
C ARG A 816 -23.30 -26.97 24.89
N ASP A 817 -23.36 -27.16 26.23
CA ASP A 817 -24.60 -27.09 26.98
C ASP A 817 -25.16 -25.65 27.01
N GLU A 818 -24.34 -24.64 27.16
CA GLU A 818 -24.75 -23.23 27.13
C GLU A 818 -25.17 -22.80 25.69
N LEU A 819 -24.45 -23.20 24.64
CA LEU A 819 -24.84 -22.87 23.27
C LEU A 819 -26.13 -23.57 22.87
N GLN A 820 -26.32 -24.85 23.19
CA GLN A 820 -27.56 -25.56 22.90
C GLN A 820 -28.76 -24.97 23.64
N LYS A 821 -28.58 -24.56 24.92
CA LYS A 821 -29.61 -23.88 25.73
C LYS A 821 -30.00 -22.54 25.09
N LEU A 822 -29.02 -21.74 24.69
CA LEU A 822 -29.24 -20.48 24.02
C LEU A 822 -30.01 -20.66 22.71
N ILE A 823 -29.54 -21.54 21.81
CA ILE A 823 -30.08 -21.72 20.47
C ILE A 823 -31.54 -22.23 20.53
N ARG A 824 -31.88 -23.07 21.51
CA ARG A 824 -33.28 -23.52 21.72
C ARG A 824 -34.22 -22.39 22.12
N THR A 825 -33.72 -21.26 22.61
CA THR A 825 -34.59 -20.11 22.95
C THR A 825 -34.74 -19.11 21.80
N MET A 826 -34.04 -19.34 20.69
CA MET A 826 -34.08 -18.42 19.53
C MET A 826 -35.32 -18.71 18.66
N PRO A 827 -36.08 -17.68 18.26
CA PRO A 827 -37.26 -17.86 17.42
C PRO A 827 -36.82 -18.31 16.00
N GLY A 828 -37.58 -19.28 15.41
CA GLY A 828 -37.27 -19.84 14.09
C GLY A 828 -36.35 -21.07 14.11
N VAL A 829 -36.02 -21.60 15.31
CA VAL A 829 -35.29 -22.83 15.47
C VAL A 829 -36.22 -24.00 15.72
N ALA A 830 -36.30 -24.94 14.76
CA ALA A 830 -37.15 -26.13 14.86
C ALA A 830 -36.56 -27.22 15.77
N SER A 831 -35.27 -27.50 15.65
CA SER A 831 -34.63 -28.52 16.49
C SER A 831 -33.12 -28.26 16.68
N VAL A 832 -32.62 -28.74 17.86
CA VAL A 832 -31.20 -28.66 18.23
C VAL A 832 -30.78 -30.04 18.74
N ARG A 833 -29.83 -30.68 18.07
CA ARG A 833 -29.35 -32.04 18.39
C ARG A 833 -27.86 -32.18 18.17
N ASP A 834 -27.26 -33.17 18.83
CA ASP A 834 -25.87 -33.56 18.56
C ASP A 834 -25.73 -34.22 17.18
N GLU A 835 -24.57 -34.11 16.59
CA GLU A 835 -24.23 -34.79 15.33
C GLU A 835 -24.04 -36.30 15.56
N HIS A 836 -24.12 -37.08 14.48
CA HIS A 836 -23.85 -38.50 14.54
C HIS A 836 -22.42 -38.81 14.96
N ILE A 837 -22.20 -39.90 15.72
CA ILE A 837 -20.90 -40.23 16.33
C ILE A 837 -19.75 -40.25 15.30
N GLN A 838 -20.04 -40.73 14.07
CA GLN A 838 -19.05 -40.78 12.99
C GLN A 838 -18.64 -39.44 12.41
N PHE A 839 -19.43 -38.35 12.62
CA PHE A 839 -19.23 -37.01 12.04
C PHE A 839 -18.94 -35.94 13.09
N GLY A 840 -18.59 -36.31 14.32
CA GLY A 840 -18.21 -35.39 15.37
C GLY A 840 -18.90 -35.62 16.73
N GLY A 841 -20.08 -36.27 16.74
CA GLY A 841 -20.82 -36.65 17.95
C GLY A 841 -21.15 -35.43 18.82
N THR A 842 -20.96 -35.57 20.11
CA THR A 842 -21.21 -34.51 21.11
C THR A 842 -20.28 -33.29 21.00
N GLY A 843 -19.37 -33.23 20.03
CA GLY A 843 -18.52 -32.06 19.73
C GLY A 843 -19.10 -31.12 18.70
N VAL A 844 -20.22 -31.50 18.05
CA VAL A 844 -20.88 -30.73 17.00
C VAL A 844 -22.39 -30.70 17.25
N THR A 845 -22.99 -29.53 17.18
CA THR A 845 -24.44 -29.31 17.30
C THR A 845 -25.02 -29.01 15.92
N ILE A 846 -26.06 -29.75 15.54
CA ILE A 846 -26.88 -29.45 14.37
C ILE A 846 -28.11 -28.65 14.81
N VAL A 847 -28.32 -27.53 14.13
CA VAL A 847 -29.51 -26.67 14.30
C VAL A 847 -30.34 -26.74 13.03
N THR A 848 -31.61 -27.07 13.18
CA THR A 848 -32.59 -27.10 12.07
C THR A 848 -33.57 -25.96 12.27
N PHE A 849 -33.95 -25.28 11.22
CA PHE A 849 -34.82 -24.12 11.23
C PHE A 849 -36.21 -24.47 10.65
N ASP A 850 -37.25 -23.69 11.06
CA ASP A 850 -38.65 -23.86 10.61
C ASP A 850 -38.85 -23.56 9.12
#